data_35c81fae33b93459733223df6bcf6a8a
#
_entry.id   35c81fae33b93459733223df6bcf6a8a
#
_cell.length_a   1.000
_cell.length_b   1.000
_cell.length_c   1.000
_cell.angle_alpha   90.00
_cell.angle_beta   90.00
_cell.angle_gamma   90.00
#
_symmetry.space_group_name_H-M   'P 1'
#
loop_
_entity.id
_entity.type
_entity.pdbx_description
1 polymer ?
#
loop_
_entity_poly.entity_id
_entity_poly.type
_entity_poly.pdbx_seq_one_letter_code
_entity_poly.pdbx_strand_id
1 'polypeptide(L)'
;MLPGTGEEESQILRGTADIAEAQNPTVQEALDKAEKYLQSAVTSPVVDTIGGEWSVMAMARAGYLSDTAKANYLANLYMKLDDTNGVLHNAKYTEYSRVIMALSSIGTDPSRINGYNLLKPLAKFEKVNQQGINGTIFALIALDTKDYEIPEREGEGTQTTRENLIQKILSQELSGGGWALQGKVADPDITAMAMQALAPYKERADVGAALNRGLDKLASMQDADGGYGSSYISEGEEPVKNLESTAQVVIALSAIDVSLLEQDKFMKNGKTLLDEILRFQKEDGSFEHIKGGGSDAMATDQGTLALLAWSRAVNGQTSLYDMTDTETPDEGTESEENIEAFRSKLNALPEQITLAEKQRVYNLKVELELLKDFEEKESFRNILQAKGEEIDRQEAEVEALDHRIWNELNPLKITLKEKDTVEELLSIYHTLPENNKSFVTRIDDLRIAESIVDKLERGIIGKEIFEKAQASRMDYIYEGEGYTIRVKGKKIAEPADMNAEVEIQQKEDALQFALKHEGELPGEVEISMPCTFKDGVFMLYNINGNEMQWTGAVDGVLTCDVSAGGIYTLKKGNMGFEDETEALSGTSDVTTDESVLKGTKKSANTAKKSTSAGSAKKSAAKKKTESNTTEAEVKNGVVEKAAFEAVKGKDKNLKIKGETGKDKPYTLTVNGKDIKTVKDMKVGIREGSDYAEDIQKLSENPYIFSFDEKGELPGEMQVELTTGQEDGKYLLMKYKEKERKAEYIQKVTVKDKQTKFLVKTGGEYFIAKKAKTKSLNELEEKEAASAAANTEKTVTAKKSTGADAENSKKTSAEAAEEKSALPAVLTGTVVALAGIAGGIIWYIKRKRQ
;
A
#
# COMPACT_ATOMS: atom_id res chain seq x y z
N MET A 1 11.31 -46.71 -64.18
CA MET A 1 11.51 -45.30 -64.45
C MET A 1 10.33 -44.59 -63.84
N LEU A 2 10.52 -44.02 -62.67
CA LEU A 2 9.67 -43.00 -62.07
C LEU A 2 10.64 -41.93 -61.62
N PRO A 3 10.50 -40.70 -62.10
CA PRO A 3 11.27 -39.55 -61.54
C PRO A 3 10.47 -38.74 -60.52
N GLY A 4 11.12 -38.19 -59.54
CA GLY A 4 10.70 -37.02 -58.86
C GLY A 4 10.27 -37.16 -57.42
N THR A 5 11.22 -37.22 -56.49
CA THR A 5 10.98 -36.87 -55.05
C THR A 5 12.19 -36.17 -54.47
N GLY A 6 12.99 -35.47 -55.27
CA GLY A 6 14.20 -34.78 -54.78
C GLY A 6 14.16 -33.27 -54.80
N GLU A 7 13.15 -32.63 -55.43
CA GLU A 7 13.13 -31.18 -55.61
C GLU A 7 12.20 -30.47 -54.58
N GLU A 8 11.17 -31.14 -54.03
CA GLU A 8 10.31 -30.55 -53.00
C GLU A 8 10.96 -30.47 -51.62
N GLU A 9 11.74 -31.49 -51.22
CA GLU A 9 12.51 -31.44 -49.94
C GLU A 9 13.62 -30.37 -49.98
N SER A 10 14.22 -30.12 -51.19
CA SER A 10 15.23 -29.08 -51.32
C SER A 10 14.69 -27.65 -51.31
N GLN A 11 13.41 -27.45 -51.64
CA GLN A 11 12.77 -26.13 -51.55
C GLN A 11 12.31 -25.78 -50.13
N ILE A 12 11.88 -26.76 -49.34
CA ILE A 12 11.54 -26.55 -47.92
C ILE A 12 12.82 -26.24 -47.13
N LEU A 13 13.91 -26.92 -47.38
CA LEU A 13 15.21 -26.65 -46.76
C LEU A 13 15.85 -25.32 -47.21
N ARG A 14 15.58 -24.86 -48.44
CA ARG A 14 16.02 -23.54 -48.89
C ARG A 14 15.18 -22.41 -48.28
N GLY A 15 13.89 -22.60 -48.08
CA GLY A 15 13.04 -21.62 -47.42
C GLY A 15 13.45 -21.38 -45.96
N THR A 16 13.89 -22.40 -45.23
CA THR A 16 14.39 -22.26 -43.85
C THR A 16 15.81 -21.68 -43.79
N ALA A 17 16.68 -21.93 -44.80
CA ALA A 17 18.00 -21.31 -44.89
C ALA A 17 17.93 -19.81 -45.26
N ASP A 18 17.00 -19.45 -46.14
CA ASP A 18 16.80 -18.05 -46.54
C ASP A 18 16.18 -17.20 -45.40
N ILE A 19 15.38 -17.81 -44.53
CA ILE A 19 14.87 -17.13 -43.30
C ILE A 19 16.02 -16.91 -42.28
N ALA A 20 16.98 -17.83 -42.18
CA ALA A 20 18.13 -17.67 -41.26
C ALA A 20 19.15 -16.61 -41.78
N GLU A 21 19.24 -16.33 -43.08
CA GLU A 21 20.10 -15.24 -43.64
C GLU A 21 19.46 -13.83 -43.53
N ALA A 22 18.16 -13.73 -43.26
CA ALA A 22 17.46 -12.44 -43.15
C ALA A 22 17.25 -12.05 -41.68
N GLN A 23 18.22 -12.19 -40.82
CA GLN A 23 18.18 -11.48 -39.52
C GLN A 23 18.13 -9.99 -39.81
N ASN A 24 17.02 -9.34 -39.42
CA ASN A 24 16.93 -7.90 -39.49
C ASN A 24 18.01 -7.31 -38.57
N PRO A 25 19.13 -6.79 -39.10
CA PRO A 25 20.24 -6.37 -38.24
C PRO A 25 19.80 -5.31 -37.22
N THR A 26 18.80 -4.52 -37.55
CA THR A 26 18.24 -3.47 -36.69
C THR A 26 17.53 -4.08 -35.45
N VAL A 27 16.82 -5.21 -35.61
CA VAL A 27 16.16 -5.89 -34.49
C VAL A 27 17.18 -6.54 -33.58
N GLN A 28 18.22 -7.18 -34.14
CA GLN A 28 19.28 -7.77 -33.33
C GLN A 28 20.09 -6.70 -32.59
N GLU A 29 20.43 -5.59 -33.23
CA GLU A 29 21.10 -4.45 -32.59
C GLU A 29 20.24 -3.85 -31.46
N ALA A 30 18.93 -3.80 -31.62
CA ALA A 30 18.01 -3.33 -30.61
C ALA A 30 17.95 -4.27 -29.39
N LEU A 31 17.94 -5.59 -29.64
CA LEU A 31 18.02 -6.60 -28.60
C LEU A 31 19.32 -6.47 -27.81
N ASP A 32 20.48 -6.42 -28.50
CA ASP A 32 21.79 -6.27 -27.86
C ASP A 32 21.88 -5.00 -26.97
N LYS A 33 21.26 -3.89 -27.39
CA LYS A 33 21.20 -2.66 -26.57
C LYS A 33 20.33 -2.84 -25.33
N ALA A 34 19.16 -3.48 -25.49
CA ALA A 34 18.25 -3.72 -24.38
C ALA A 34 18.87 -4.63 -23.31
N GLU A 35 19.53 -5.70 -23.73
CA GLU A 35 20.24 -6.64 -22.85
C GLU A 35 21.37 -5.96 -22.09
N LYS A 36 22.19 -5.15 -22.74
CA LYS A 36 23.24 -4.35 -22.07
C LYS A 36 22.68 -3.36 -21.08
N TYR A 37 21.54 -2.73 -21.42
CA TYR A 37 20.85 -1.84 -20.49
C TYR A 37 20.39 -2.62 -19.25
N LEU A 38 19.68 -3.74 -19.40
CA LEU A 38 19.22 -4.57 -18.29
C LEU A 38 20.39 -5.06 -17.43
N GLN A 39 21.48 -5.55 -18.04
CA GLN A 39 22.67 -5.99 -17.31
C GLN A 39 23.27 -4.88 -16.44
N SER A 40 23.25 -3.63 -16.91
CA SER A 40 23.75 -2.49 -16.15
C SER A 40 22.77 -1.96 -15.10
N ALA A 41 21.46 -2.03 -15.37
CA ALA A 41 20.43 -1.48 -14.52
C ALA A 41 19.98 -2.44 -13.42
N VAL A 42 20.06 -3.76 -13.64
CA VAL A 42 19.52 -4.80 -12.75
C VAL A 42 20.67 -5.70 -12.26
N THR A 43 21.44 -5.20 -11.31
CA THR A 43 22.60 -5.93 -10.73
C THR A 43 22.23 -6.79 -9.52
N SER A 44 21.12 -6.50 -8.85
CA SER A 44 20.61 -7.25 -7.70
C SER A 44 19.09 -7.39 -7.80
N PRO A 45 18.60 -8.32 -8.64
CA PRO A 45 17.17 -8.56 -8.82
C PRO A 45 16.50 -8.99 -7.53
N VAL A 46 15.29 -8.46 -7.27
CA VAL A 46 14.52 -8.75 -6.05
C VAL A 46 13.18 -9.37 -6.41
N VAL A 47 12.80 -10.42 -5.70
CA VAL A 47 11.55 -11.17 -5.89
C VAL A 47 10.34 -10.25 -5.71
N ASP A 48 9.31 -10.43 -6.57
CA ASP A 48 8.05 -9.67 -6.55
C ASP A 48 8.22 -8.17 -6.80
N THR A 49 9.26 -7.75 -7.52
CA THR A 49 9.52 -6.36 -7.88
C THR A 49 9.67 -6.16 -9.38
N ILE A 50 9.59 -4.90 -9.83
CA ILE A 50 10.05 -4.49 -11.16
C ILE A 50 11.58 -4.62 -11.17
N GLY A 51 12.14 -5.23 -12.21
CA GLY A 51 13.57 -5.62 -12.23
C GLY A 51 13.84 -6.96 -11.51
N GLY A 52 12.78 -7.71 -11.16
CA GLY A 52 12.85 -9.05 -10.59
C GLY A 52 12.79 -10.16 -11.64
N GLU A 53 11.76 -11.02 -11.58
CA GLU A 53 11.67 -12.26 -12.36
C GLU A 53 11.75 -12.04 -13.88
N TRP A 54 11.11 -10.99 -14.41
CA TRP A 54 11.10 -10.71 -15.85
C TRP A 54 12.47 -10.31 -16.38
N SER A 55 13.17 -9.44 -15.65
CA SER A 55 14.56 -9.07 -16.01
C SER A 55 15.50 -10.26 -15.91
N VAL A 56 15.37 -11.09 -14.85
CA VAL A 56 16.17 -12.32 -14.70
C VAL A 56 15.94 -13.26 -15.89
N MET A 57 14.69 -13.50 -16.26
CA MET A 57 14.33 -14.37 -17.38
C MET A 57 14.85 -13.79 -18.71
N ALA A 58 14.68 -12.49 -18.97
CA ALA A 58 15.17 -11.84 -20.17
C ALA A 58 16.69 -12.00 -20.31
N MET A 59 17.44 -11.60 -19.28
CA MET A 59 18.90 -11.71 -19.27
C MET A 59 19.41 -13.16 -19.33
N ALA A 60 18.76 -14.10 -18.63
CA ALA A 60 19.16 -15.50 -18.63
C ALA A 60 18.94 -16.17 -19.99
N ARG A 61 17.74 -15.98 -20.59
CA ARG A 61 17.41 -16.55 -21.90
C ARG A 61 18.23 -15.96 -23.04
N ALA A 62 18.77 -14.76 -22.87
CA ALA A 62 19.66 -14.09 -23.80
C ALA A 62 21.16 -14.37 -23.55
N GLY A 63 21.52 -15.02 -22.41
CA GLY A 63 22.91 -15.28 -22.04
C GLY A 63 23.67 -14.11 -21.46
N TYR A 64 22.98 -13.06 -21.01
CA TYR A 64 23.56 -11.82 -20.42
C TYR A 64 23.44 -11.74 -18.89
N LEU A 65 22.81 -12.71 -18.23
CA LEU A 65 22.70 -12.72 -16.78
C LEU A 65 24.08 -13.03 -16.16
N SER A 66 24.62 -12.07 -15.41
CA SER A 66 25.89 -12.30 -14.72
C SER A 66 25.71 -13.26 -13.53
N ASP A 67 26.77 -14.02 -13.19
CA ASP A 67 26.76 -14.90 -12.01
C ASP A 67 26.45 -14.14 -10.73
N THR A 68 26.90 -12.90 -10.60
CA THR A 68 26.59 -12.04 -9.45
C THR A 68 25.09 -11.72 -9.39
N ALA A 69 24.46 -11.33 -10.49
CA ALA A 69 23.03 -11.03 -10.52
C ALA A 69 22.19 -12.29 -10.26
N LYS A 70 22.61 -13.44 -10.84
CA LYS A 70 22.01 -14.75 -10.56
C LYS A 70 22.08 -15.10 -9.07
N ALA A 71 23.27 -14.97 -8.45
CA ALA A 71 23.46 -15.25 -7.03
C ALA A 71 22.65 -14.30 -6.14
N ASN A 72 22.61 -13.01 -6.46
CA ASN A 72 21.82 -12.02 -5.72
C ASN A 72 20.32 -12.33 -5.81
N TYR A 73 19.79 -12.68 -7.00
CA TYR A 73 18.38 -13.07 -7.14
C TYR A 73 18.03 -14.29 -6.29
N LEU A 74 18.85 -15.34 -6.34
CA LEU A 74 18.64 -16.55 -5.55
C LEU A 74 18.74 -16.26 -4.03
N ALA A 75 19.70 -15.43 -3.61
CA ALA A 75 19.82 -15.04 -2.21
C ALA A 75 18.59 -14.25 -1.72
N ASN A 76 18.11 -13.29 -2.53
CA ASN A 76 16.89 -12.55 -2.23
C ASN A 76 15.65 -13.46 -2.18
N LEU A 77 15.59 -14.47 -3.05
CA LEU A 77 14.53 -15.48 -3.01
C LEU A 77 14.64 -16.36 -1.76
N TYR A 78 15.83 -16.80 -1.38
CA TYR A 78 16.04 -17.59 -0.16
C TYR A 78 15.60 -16.82 1.09
N MET A 79 16.04 -15.57 1.24
CA MET A 79 15.59 -14.69 2.32
C MET A 79 14.07 -14.58 2.35
N LYS A 80 13.44 -14.33 1.19
CA LYS A 80 11.97 -14.23 1.10
C LYS A 80 11.27 -15.52 1.51
N LEU A 81 11.80 -16.68 1.13
CA LEU A 81 11.20 -17.98 1.48
C LEU A 81 11.36 -18.30 2.97
N ASP A 82 12.50 -17.98 3.57
CA ASP A 82 12.72 -18.14 5.00
C ASP A 82 11.79 -17.21 5.80
N ASP A 83 11.74 -15.91 5.50
CA ASP A 83 10.87 -14.92 6.14
C ASP A 83 9.36 -15.29 6.08
N THR A 84 8.95 -16.03 5.04
CA THR A 84 7.54 -16.35 4.79
C THR A 84 7.18 -17.84 4.95
N ASN A 85 8.11 -18.66 5.45
CA ASN A 85 7.95 -20.14 5.51
C ASN A 85 7.53 -20.74 4.17
N GLY A 86 8.15 -20.32 3.08
CA GLY A 86 7.90 -20.82 1.73
C GLY A 86 6.66 -20.24 1.04
N VAL A 87 5.99 -19.26 1.62
CA VAL A 87 4.78 -18.65 1.07
C VAL A 87 5.12 -17.37 0.32
N LEU A 88 5.19 -17.41 -1.01
CA LEU A 88 5.43 -16.20 -1.82
C LEU A 88 4.26 -15.23 -1.72
N HIS A 89 3.03 -15.73 -1.85
CA HIS A 89 1.82 -14.92 -1.68
C HIS A 89 0.59 -15.78 -1.38
N ASN A 90 -0.31 -15.32 -0.49
CA ASN A 90 -1.50 -16.07 -0.06
C ASN A 90 -2.64 -16.11 -1.10
N ALA A 91 -2.71 -15.11 -2.00
CA ALA A 91 -3.80 -14.93 -2.96
C ALA A 91 -3.33 -14.81 -4.42
N LYS A 92 -2.09 -14.36 -4.67
CA LYS A 92 -1.55 -14.13 -6.02
C LYS A 92 -0.68 -15.32 -6.45
N TYR A 93 -1.30 -16.32 -7.02
CA TYR A 93 -0.59 -17.54 -7.44
C TYR A 93 0.26 -17.36 -8.71
N THR A 94 0.06 -16.26 -9.44
CA THR A 94 0.96 -15.83 -10.52
C THR A 94 2.37 -15.49 -10.02
N GLU A 95 2.55 -15.18 -8.72
CA GLU A 95 3.89 -14.99 -8.14
C GLU A 95 4.70 -16.28 -8.18
N TYR A 96 4.07 -17.40 -7.77
CA TYR A 96 4.73 -18.72 -7.91
C TYR A 96 5.08 -19.03 -9.37
N SER A 97 4.15 -18.76 -10.30
CA SER A 97 4.39 -19.00 -11.72
C SER A 97 5.58 -18.20 -12.26
N ARG A 98 5.69 -16.92 -11.92
CA ARG A 98 6.82 -16.06 -12.33
C ARG A 98 8.15 -16.54 -11.77
N VAL A 99 8.18 -16.85 -10.47
CA VAL A 99 9.40 -17.36 -9.82
C VAL A 99 9.82 -18.71 -10.42
N ILE A 100 8.88 -19.63 -10.70
CA ILE A 100 9.16 -20.89 -11.36
C ILE A 100 9.79 -20.65 -12.73
N MET A 101 9.24 -19.75 -13.55
CA MET A 101 9.81 -19.41 -14.87
C MET A 101 11.21 -18.79 -14.74
N ALA A 102 11.43 -17.88 -13.80
CA ALA A 102 12.73 -17.28 -13.55
C ALA A 102 13.77 -18.35 -13.12
N LEU A 103 13.41 -19.23 -12.18
CA LEU A 103 14.27 -20.35 -11.76
C LEU A 103 14.59 -21.30 -12.92
N SER A 104 13.57 -21.66 -13.73
CA SER A 104 13.77 -22.50 -14.90
C SER A 104 14.74 -21.88 -15.91
N SER A 105 14.65 -20.54 -16.12
CA SER A 105 15.52 -19.82 -17.05
C SER A 105 17.00 -19.81 -16.64
N ILE A 106 17.28 -19.94 -15.34
CA ILE A 106 18.64 -20.01 -14.79
C ILE A 106 19.10 -21.44 -14.47
N GLY A 107 18.34 -22.45 -14.90
CA GLY A 107 18.65 -23.85 -14.68
C GLY A 107 18.48 -24.36 -13.24
N THR A 108 17.74 -23.66 -12.42
CA THR A 108 17.50 -24.02 -11.01
C THR A 108 16.15 -24.72 -10.85
N ASP A 109 16.12 -25.82 -10.08
CA ASP A 109 14.91 -26.64 -9.87
C ASP A 109 13.95 -25.99 -8.83
N PRO A 110 12.75 -25.51 -9.24
CA PRO A 110 11.79 -24.90 -8.34
C PRO A 110 11.14 -25.89 -7.36
N SER A 111 11.31 -27.19 -7.56
CA SER A 111 10.80 -28.22 -6.64
C SER A 111 11.66 -28.39 -5.39
N ARG A 112 12.88 -27.85 -5.38
CA ARG A 112 13.88 -28.01 -4.31
C ARG A 112 14.68 -26.74 -4.08
N ILE A 113 14.00 -25.61 -3.89
CA ILE A 113 14.64 -24.32 -3.66
C ILE A 113 14.64 -23.97 -2.16
N ASN A 114 15.81 -23.86 -1.53
CA ASN A 114 15.97 -23.59 -0.10
C ASN A 114 15.07 -24.47 0.82
N GLY A 115 14.95 -25.78 0.49
CA GLY A 115 14.09 -26.71 1.22
C GLY A 115 12.60 -26.66 0.88
N TYR A 116 12.16 -25.72 0.05
CA TYR A 116 10.77 -25.56 -0.36
C TYR A 116 10.50 -26.11 -1.77
N ASN A 117 9.25 -26.53 -2.00
CA ASN A 117 8.77 -26.94 -3.33
C ASN A 117 7.72 -25.92 -3.81
N LEU A 118 8.12 -25.05 -4.75
CA LEU A 118 7.28 -23.98 -5.29
C LEU A 118 6.25 -24.47 -6.32
N LEU A 119 6.29 -25.73 -6.74
CA LEU A 119 5.27 -26.35 -7.60
C LEU A 119 4.02 -26.75 -6.79
N LYS A 120 4.16 -27.06 -5.48
CA LYS A 120 3.03 -27.50 -4.62
C LYS A 120 1.85 -26.53 -4.57
N PRO A 121 2.04 -25.21 -4.47
CA PRO A 121 0.92 -24.26 -4.51
C PRO A 121 0.12 -24.37 -5.81
N LEU A 122 0.77 -24.58 -6.96
CA LEU A 122 0.10 -24.69 -8.26
C LEU A 122 -0.76 -25.97 -8.40
N ALA A 123 -0.60 -26.96 -7.53
CA ALA A 123 -1.44 -28.17 -7.51
C ALA A 123 -2.89 -27.90 -7.10
N LYS A 124 -3.18 -26.71 -6.53
CA LYS A 124 -4.51 -26.32 -6.01
C LYS A 124 -5.28 -25.50 -7.05
N PHE A 125 -6.12 -26.17 -7.86
CA PHE A 125 -6.81 -25.57 -9.00
C PHE A 125 -7.64 -24.34 -8.66
N GLU A 126 -8.38 -24.34 -7.55
CA GLU A 126 -9.18 -23.21 -7.10
C GLU A 126 -8.31 -21.99 -6.78
N LYS A 127 -7.14 -22.24 -6.19
CA LYS A 127 -6.18 -21.19 -5.85
C LYS A 127 -5.53 -20.58 -7.09
N VAL A 128 -5.16 -21.42 -8.06
CA VAL A 128 -4.66 -20.97 -9.36
C VAL A 128 -5.70 -20.07 -10.05
N ASN A 129 -6.97 -20.46 -10.02
CA ASN A 129 -8.06 -19.72 -10.66
C ASN A 129 -8.51 -18.49 -9.85
N GLN A 130 -8.02 -18.24 -8.65
CA GLN A 130 -8.41 -17.10 -7.82
C GLN A 130 -8.14 -15.75 -8.49
N GLN A 131 -7.11 -15.68 -9.35
CA GLN A 131 -6.80 -14.51 -10.18
C GLN A 131 -7.46 -14.54 -11.57
N GLY A 132 -8.54 -15.28 -11.74
CA GLY A 132 -9.24 -15.42 -13.02
C GLY A 132 -8.38 -16.13 -14.07
N ILE A 133 -8.60 -15.78 -15.34
CA ILE A 133 -7.89 -16.41 -16.47
C ILE A 133 -6.36 -16.22 -16.39
N ASN A 134 -5.90 -15.12 -15.82
CA ASN A 134 -4.48 -14.80 -15.71
C ASN A 134 -3.73 -15.82 -14.87
N GLY A 135 -4.31 -16.25 -13.73
CA GLY A 135 -3.74 -17.31 -12.90
C GLY A 135 -3.64 -18.63 -13.65
N THR A 136 -4.67 -18.98 -14.42
CA THR A 136 -4.71 -20.20 -15.23
C THR A 136 -3.64 -20.21 -16.32
N ILE A 137 -3.51 -19.09 -17.06
CA ILE A 137 -2.53 -18.90 -18.15
C ILE A 137 -1.11 -19.10 -17.61
N PHE A 138 -0.74 -18.33 -16.58
CA PHE A 138 0.63 -18.38 -16.07
C PHE A 138 0.96 -19.68 -15.34
N ALA A 139 -0.01 -20.34 -14.71
CA ALA A 139 0.21 -21.66 -14.16
C ALA A 139 0.52 -22.70 -15.26
N LEU A 140 -0.19 -22.67 -16.38
CA LEU A 140 0.07 -23.57 -17.51
C LEU A 140 1.45 -23.31 -18.09
N ILE A 141 1.81 -22.05 -18.39
CA ILE A 141 3.13 -21.67 -18.90
C ILE A 141 4.23 -22.13 -17.93
N ALA A 142 4.10 -21.86 -16.63
CA ALA A 142 5.12 -22.22 -15.65
C ALA A 142 5.31 -23.73 -15.50
N LEU A 143 4.23 -24.52 -15.57
CA LEU A 143 4.30 -25.96 -15.50
C LEU A 143 4.91 -26.56 -16.77
N ASP A 144 4.68 -25.94 -17.94
CA ASP A 144 5.22 -26.40 -19.23
C ASP A 144 6.67 -25.98 -19.47
N THR A 145 7.19 -25.00 -18.71
CA THR A 145 8.54 -24.45 -18.90
C THR A 145 9.64 -25.52 -19.03
N LYS A 146 9.58 -26.55 -18.20
CA LYS A 146 10.46 -27.76 -18.27
C LYS A 146 9.63 -29.03 -18.10
N ASP A 147 8.39 -29.04 -18.55
CA ASP A 147 7.45 -30.16 -18.40
C ASP A 147 7.37 -30.70 -16.96
N TYR A 148 7.25 -29.79 -15.98
CA TYR A 148 7.25 -30.16 -14.59
C TYR A 148 6.10 -31.09 -14.22
N GLU A 149 6.40 -32.14 -13.45
CA GLU A 149 5.39 -32.98 -12.81
C GLU A 149 4.62 -32.16 -11.78
N ILE A 150 3.29 -32.20 -11.86
CA ILE A 150 2.43 -31.47 -10.92
C ILE A 150 2.32 -32.28 -9.64
N PRO A 151 2.77 -31.77 -8.48
CA PRO A 151 2.68 -32.49 -7.22
C PRO A 151 1.23 -32.87 -6.87
N GLU A 152 1.05 -33.93 -6.08
CA GLU A 152 -0.25 -34.27 -5.53
C GLU A 152 -0.77 -33.09 -4.64
N ARG A 153 -2.05 -32.79 -4.83
CA ARG A 153 -2.72 -31.75 -4.07
C ARG A 153 -2.86 -32.14 -2.60
N GLU A 154 -2.40 -31.27 -1.73
CA GLU A 154 -2.62 -31.39 -0.29
C GLU A 154 -4.01 -30.83 0.09
N GLY A 155 -4.80 -31.60 0.84
CA GLY A 155 -6.13 -31.20 1.34
C GLY A 155 -7.26 -31.35 0.30
N GLU A 156 -8.45 -30.87 0.64
CA GLU A 156 -9.68 -31.02 -0.17
C GLU A 156 -9.69 -30.06 -1.38
N GLY A 157 -10.36 -30.43 -2.47
CA GLY A 157 -10.60 -29.63 -3.68
C GLY A 157 -10.07 -30.30 -4.95
N THR A 158 -10.00 -29.55 -6.05
CA THR A 158 -9.64 -30.06 -7.37
C THR A 158 -8.12 -30.06 -7.56
N GLN A 159 -7.56 -31.22 -7.99
CA GLN A 159 -6.18 -31.33 -8.45
C GLN A 159 -5.99 -30.52 -9.73
N THR A 160 -4.97 -29.68 -9.79
CA THR A 160 -4.55 -29.03 -11.04
C THR A 160 -3.99 -30.08 -11.99
N THR A 161 -4.42 -30.04 -13.24
CA THR A 161 -3.88 -30.81 -14.34
C THR A 161 -3.73 -29.90 -15.54
N ARG A 162 -2.81 -30.20 -16.48
CA ARG A 162 -2.70 -29.47 -17.74
C ARG A 162 -4.03 -29.44 -18.50
N GLU A 163 -4.73 -30.56 -18.51
CA GLU A 163 -6.05 -30.65 -19.17
C GLU A 163 -7.06 -29.65 -18.60
N ASN A 164 -7.23 -29.58 -17.26
CA ASN A 164 -8.21 -28.67 -16.70
C ASN A 164 -7.80 -27.20 -16.80
N LEU A 165 -6.50 -26.88 -16.88
CA LEU A 165 -6.02 -25.52 -17.18
C LEU A 165 -6.34 -25.15 -18.63
N ILE A 166 -6.05 -26.03 -19.62
CA ILE A 166 -6.37 -25.83 -21.03
C ILE A 166 -7.88 -25.63 -21.21
N GLN A 167 -8.69 -26.53 -20.67
CA GLN A 167 -10.15 -26.44 -20.77
C GLN A 167 -10.68 -25.15 -20.10
N LYS A 168 -10.07 -24.72 -19.00
CA LYS A 168 -10.43 -23.46 -18.36
C LYS A 168 -10.14 -22.26 -19.27
N ILE A 169 -8.99 -22.20 -19.95
CA ILE A 169 -8.65 -21.15 -20.90
C ILE A 169 -9.64 -21.18 -22.07
N LEU A 170 -9.85 -22.34 -22.70
CA LEU A 170 -10.75 -22.49 -23.82
C LEU A 170 -12.20 -22.10 -23.48
N SER A 171 -12.68 -22.47 -22.27
CA SER A 171 -14.04 -22.12 -21.82
C SER A 171 -14.26 -20.62 -21.58
N GLN A 172 -13.21 -19.83 -21.47
CA GLN A 172 -13.24 -18.37 -21.30
C GLN A 172 -13.02 -17.60 -22.60
N GLU A 173 -12.86 -18.29 -23.73
CA GLU A 173 -12.85 -17.64 -25.04
C GLU A 173 -14.15 -16.93 -25.31
N LEU A 174 -14.07 -15.68 -25.78
CA LEU A 174 -15.24 -14.87 -26.12
C LEU A 174 -15.87 -15.32 -27.43
N SER A 175 -17.20 -15.11 -27.56
CA SER A 175 -17.95 -15.52 -28.76
C SER A 175 -17.45 -14.91 -30.07
N GLY A 176 -16.72 -13.78 -30.00
CA GLY A 176 -16.08 -13.14 -31.14
C GLY A 176 -14.61 -13.49 -31.33
N GLY A 177 -14.13 -14.52 -30.65
CA GLY A 177 -12.71 -14.88 -30.56
C GLY A 177 -11.93 -14.01 -29.58
N GLY A 178 -10.78 -14.53 -29.12
CA GLY A 178 -9.92 -13.86 -28.12
C GLY A 178 -10.42 -13.97 -26.70
N TRP A 179 -9.68 -13.35 -25.79
CA TRP A 179 -9.91 -13.43 -24.34
C TRP A 179 -9.88 -12.05 -23.70
N ALA A 180 -10.48 -11.94 -22.52
CA ALA A 180 -10.46 -10.76 -21.69
C ALA A 180 -10.22 -11.13 -20.22
N LEU A 181 -9.60 -10.24 -19.46
CA LEU A 181 -9.47 -10.41 -18.01
C LEU A 181 -10.85 -10.32 -17.34
N GLN A 182 -11.66 -9.37 -17.77
CA GLN A 182 -13.04 -9.15 -17.32
C GLN A 182 -13.89 -8.64 -18.48
N GLY A 183 -15.22 -8.88 -18.39
CA GLY A 183 -16.16 -8.35 -19.36
C GLY A 183 -16.28 -9.21 -20.62
N LYS A 184 -16.67 -8.59 -21.75
CA LYS A 184 -17.02 -9.27 -23.01
C LYS A 184 -16.27 -8.71 -24.22
N VAL A 185 -15.32 -7.80 -24.00
CA VAL A 185 -14.46 -7.22 -25.03
C VAL A 185 -13.10 -7.87 -24.93
N ALA A 186 -12.62 -8.45 -26.02
CA ALA A 186 -11.29 -9.07 -26.05
C ALA A 186 -10.22 -8.00 -25.82
N ASP A 187 -9.24 -8.35 -25.04
CA ASP A 187 -8.06 -7.55 -24.75
C ASP A 187 -6.84 -8.13 -25.49
N PRO A 188 -6.00 -7.33 -26.14
CA PRO A 188 -4.86 -7.85 -26.88
C PRO A 188 -3.85 -8.57 -26.00
N ASP A 189 -3.60 -8.06 -24.77
CA ASP A 189 -2.64 -8.65 -23.82
C ASP A 189 -3.12 -10.04 -23.37
N ILE A 190 -4.37 -10.11 -22.89
CA ILE A 190 -4.97 -11.37 -22.39
C ILE A 190 -5.13 -12.37 -23.52
N THR A 191 -5.51 -11.89 -24.73
CA THR A 191 -5.61 -12.76 -25.92
C THR A 191 -4.25 -13.35 -26.26
N ALA A 192 -3.21 -12.53 -26.34
CA ALA A 192 -1.85 -12.95 -26.65
C ALA A 192 -1.31 -13.90 -25.57
N MET A 193 -1.47 -13.59 -24.27
CA MET A 193 -1.01 -14.45 -23.18
C MET A 193 -1.74 -15.80 -23.15
N ALA A 194 -3.05 -15.83 -23.41
CA ALA A 194 -3.80 -17.10 -23.55
C ALA A 194 -3.27 -17.93 -24.71
N MET A 195 -2.96 -17.28 -25.84
CA MET A 195 -2.37 -17.96 -27.01
C MET A 195 -0.95 -18.46 -26.73
N GLN A 196 -0.14 -17.73 -25.97
CA GLN A 196 1.19 -18.21 -25.52
C GLN A 196 1.07 -19.52 -24.72
N ALA A 197 0.14 -19.58 -23.75
CA ALA A 197 -0.10 -20.77 -22.94
C ALA A 197 -0.61 -21.96 -23.75
N LEU A 198 -1.39 -21.69 -24.82
CA LEU A 198 -1.98 -22.70 -25.69
C LEU A 198 -1.05 -23.13 -26.85
N ALA A 199 -0.03 -22.36 -27.18
CA ALA A 199 0.87 -22.61 -28.31
C ALA A 199 1.51 -24.03 -28.32
N PRO A 200 1.96 -24.59 -27.19
CA PRO A 200 2.49 -25.96 -27.15
C PRO A 200 1.46 -27.03 -27.56
N TYR A 201 0.18 -26.72 -27.48
CA TYR A 201 -0.94 -27.64 -27.74
C TYR A 201 -1.63 -27.39 -29.09
N LYS A 202 -1.04 -26.59 -29.99
CA LYS A 202 -1.63 -26.15 -31.28
C LYS A 202 -2.10 -27.30 -32.19
N GLU A 203 -1.54 -28.46 -32.07
CA GLU A 203 -1.93 -29.67 -32.86
C GLU A 203 -3.26 -30.28 -32.35
N ARG A 204 -3.75 -29.94 -31.21
CA ARG A 204 -5.08 -30.33 -30.74
C ARG A 204 -6.15 -29.56 -31.53
N ALA A 205 -7.15 -30.28 -32.03
CA ALA A 205 -8.18 -29.67 -32.87
C ALA A 205 -8.97 -28.52 -32.20
N ASP A 206 -9.29 -28.65 -30.90
CA ASP A 206 -9.96 -27.61 -30.09
C ASP A 206 -9.07 -26.40 -29.88
N VAL A 207 -7.79 -26.62 -29.50
CA VAL A 207 -6.81 -25.56 -29.28
C VAL A 207 -6.46 -24.84 -30.59
N GLY A 208 -6.15 -25.60 -31.67
CA GLY A 208 -5.81 -25.01 -32.98
C GLY A 208 -6.93 -24.15 -33.54
N ALA A 209 -8.20 -24.59 -33.35
CA ALA A 209 -9.37 -23.76 -33.73
C ALA A 209 -9.48 -22.46 -32.91
N ALA A 210 -9.22 -22.50 -31.60
CA ALA A 210 -9.23 -21.34 -30.73
C ALA A 210 -8.07 -20.38 -31.06
N LEU A 211 -6.86 -20.91 -31.32
CA LEU A 211 -5.72 -20.10 -31.75
C LEU A 211 -6.00 -19.36 -33.06
N ASN A 212 -6.61 -20.03 -34.06
CA ASN A 212 -6.97 -19.39 -35.34
C ASN A 212 -7.95 -18.22 -35.12
N ARG A 213 -8.97 -18.41 -34.27
CA ARG A 213 -9.90 -17.30 -33.91
C ARG A 213 -9.20 -16.18 -33.13
N GLY A 214 -8.25 -16.53 -32.27
CA GLY A 214 -7.40 -15.57 -31.57
C GLY A 214 -6.54 -14.75 -32.52
N LEU A 215 -5.92 -15.39 -33.52
CA LEU A 215 -5.14 -14.73 -34.58
C LEU A 215 -6.00 -13.76 -35.40
N ASP A 216 -7.23 -14.17 -35.78
CA ASP A 216 -8.16 -13.31 -36.48
C ASP A 216 -8.57 -12.10 -35.60
N LYS A 217 -8.77 -12.37 -34.32
CA LYS A 217 -9.12 -11.32 -33.36
C LYS A 217 -8.00 -10.30 -33.17
N LEU A 218 -6.75 -10.76 -32.93
CA LEU A 218 -5.60 -9.87 -32.81
C LEU A 218 -5.40 -9.04 -34.07
N ALA A 219 -5.46 -9.66 -35.28
CA ALA A 219 -5.32 -8.93 -36.53
C ALA A 219 -6.39 -7.81 -36.71
N SER A 220 -7.61 -8.04 -36.19
CA SER A 220 -8.70 -7.05 -36.20
C SER A 220 -8.53 -5.92 -35.18
N MET A 221 -7.75 -6.13 -34.15
CA MET A 221 -7.49 -5.16 -33.08
C MET A 221 -6.22 -4.33 -33.30
N GLN A 222 -5.40 -4.71 -34.28
CA GLN A 222 -4.16 -4.02 -34.59
C GLN A 222 -4.42 -2.63 -35.17
N ASP A 223 -3.76 -1.64 -34.62
CA ASP A 223 -3.85 -0.25 -35.06
C ASP A 223 -3.19 0.02 -36.41
N ALA A 224 -3.56 1.15 -37.04
CA ALA A 224 -3.04 1.54 -38.37
C ALA A 224 -1.51 1.77 -38.41
N ASP A 225 -0.86 1.99 -37.28
CA ASP A 225 0.60 2.12 -37.15
C ASP A 225 1.32 0.82 -36.85
N GLY A 226 0.60 -0.28 -36.76
CA GLY A 226 1.15 -1.62 -36.53
C GLY A 226 1.15 -2.09 -35.10
N GLY A 227 0.82 -1.23 -34.11
CA GLY A 227 0.83 -1.56 -32.69
C GLY A 227 -0.52 -1.94 -32.11
N TYR A 228 -0.53 -2.08 -30.79
CA TYR A 228 -1.72 -2.35 -29.98
C TYR A 228 -1.83 -1.38 -28.81
N GLY A 229 -3.06 -1.21 -28.33
CA GLY A 229 -3.34 -0.51 -27.10
C GLY A 229 -4.21 -1.35 -26.17
N SER A 230 -4.04 -1.19 -24.87
CA SER A 230 -4.86 -1.89 -23.88
C SER A 230 -6.32 -1.43 -23.97
N SER A 231 -7.26 -2.38 -23.97
CA SER A 231 -8.70 -2.14 -23.94
C SER A 231 -9.24 -1.84 -22.54
N TYR A 232 -8.37 -1.76 -21.53
CA TYR A 232 -8.71 -1.41 -20.14
C TYR A 232 -8.90 0.09 -19.96
N ILE A 233 -9.93 0.61 -20.60
CA ILE A 233 -10.34 2.00 -20.59
C ILE A 233 -11.81 2.09 -20.21
N SER A 234 -12.23 3.27 -19.73
CA SER A 234 -13.65 3.56 -19.50
C SER A 234 -14.43 3.51 -20.80
N GLU A 235 -15.70 3.13 -20.72
CA GLU A 235 -16.57 3.06 -21.91
C GLU A 235 -16.58 4.41 -22.64
N GLY A 236 -16.12 4.41 -23.90
CA GLY A 236 -16.05 5.61 -24.76
C GLY A 236 -14.67 6.28 -24.84
N GLU A 237 -13.65 5.77 -24.19
CA GLU A 237 -12.26 6.20 -24.39
C GLU A 237 -11.56 5.32 -25.45
N GLU A 238 -10.67 5.93 -26.24
CA GLU A 238 -9.84 5.18 -27.18
C GLU A 238 -8.71 4.43 -26.47
N PRO A 239 -8.32 3.21 -26.91
CA PRO A 239 -7.21 2.47 -26.35
C PRO A 239 -5.92 3.29 -26.35
N VAL A 240 -5.22 3.30 -25.20
CA VAL A 240 -3.91 3.94 -25.13
C VAL A 240 -2.87 2.96 -25.65
N LYS A 241 -2.20 3.34 -26.76
CA LYS A 241 -1.10 2.57 -27.33
C LYS A 241 0.05 2.48 -26.37
N ASN A 242 0.52 1.27 -26.17
CA ASN A 242 1.64 0.99 -25.30
C ASN A 242 2.53 -0.12 -25.87
N LEU A 243 3.77 -0.17 -25.42
CA LEU A 243 4.73 -1.17 -25.84
C LEU A 243 4.28 -2.58 -25.45
N GLU A 244 3.82 -2.74 -24.21
CA GLU A 244 3.59 -4.04 -23.59
C GLU A 244 2.52 -4.84 -24.35
N SER A 245 1.42 -4.20 -24.76
CA SER A 245 0.39 -4.86 -25.55
C SER A 245 0.94 -5.39 -26.89
N THR A 246 1.81 -4.61 -27.57
CA THR A 246 2.47 -5.04 -28.80
C THR A 246 3.48 -6.18 -28.54
N ALA A 247 4.23 -6.08 -27.42
CA ALA A 247 5.22 -7.08 -27.01
C ALA A 247 4.56 -8.46 -26.76
N GLN A 248 3.42 -8.49 -26.04
CA GLN A 248 2.71 -9.75 -25.79
C GLN A 248 2.26 -10.43 -27.08
N VAL A 249 1.82 -9.65 -28.09
CA VAL A 249 1.43 -10.21 -29.40
C VAL A 249 2.66 -10.76 -30.15
N VAL A 250 3.80 -10.06 -30.14
CA VAL A 250 5.05 -10.58 -30.75
C VAL A 250 5.46 -11.90 -30.11
N ILE A 251 5.42 -12.01 -28.78
CA ILE A 251 5.75 -13.26 -28.06
C ILE A 251 4.80 -14.39 -28.47
N ALA A 252 3.48 -14.12 -28.56
CA ALA A 252 2.50 -15.12 -28.94
C ALA A 252 2.70 -15.62 -30.37
N LEU A 253 2.90 -14.73 -31.35
CA LEU A 253 3.13 -15.08 -32.74
C LEU A 253 4.44 -15.86 -32.91
N SER A 254 5.50 -15.44 -32.21
CA SER A 254 6.78 -16.15 -32.21
C SER A 254 6.68 -17.59 -31.66
N ALA A 255 5.81 -17.82 -30.65
CA ALA A 255 5.59 -19.14 -30.06
C ALA A 255 4.72 -20.05 -30.96
N ILE A 256 3.79 -19.49 -31.75
CA ILE A 256 2.90 -20.24 -32.63
C ILE A 256 3.59 -20.53 -33.96
N ASP A 257 4.01 -19.49 -34.68
CA ASP A 257 4.72 -19.52 -35.94
C ASP A 257 5.30 -18.14 -36.22
N VAL A 258 6.63 -18.00 -36.19
CA VAL A 258 7.31 -16.71 -36.37
C VAL A 258 7.03 -16.07 -37.75
N SER A 259 6.70 -16.84 -38.75
CA SER A 259 6.34 -16.35 -40.09
C SER A 259 5.09 -15.44 -40.08
N LEU A 260 4.24 -15.56 -39.05
CA LEU A 260 3.07 -14.73 -38.87
C LEU A 260 3.40 -13.22 -38.71
N LEU A 261 4.61 -12.93 -38.19
CA LEU A 261 5.06 -11.55 -37.98
C LEU A 261 5.30 -10.79 -39.29
N GLU A 262 5.53 -11.51 -40.41
CA GLU A 262 5.78 -10.96 -41.75
C GLU A 262 4.55 -11.06 -42.66
N GLN A 263 3.45 -11.69 -42.20
CA GLN A 263 2.25 -11.83 -43.03
C GLN A 263 1.47 -10.51 -43.10
N ASP A 264 0.86 -10.24 -44.27
CA ASP A 264 0.00 -9.10 -44.51
C ASP A 264 -1.10 -8.91 -43.43
N LYS A 265 -1.52 -10.03 -42.81
CA LYS A 265 -2.49 -10.05 -41.73
C LYS A 265 -2.07 -9.20 -40.52
N PHE A 266 -0.77 -9.19 -40.18
CA PHE A 266 -0.18 -8.45 -39.08
C PHE A 266 0.69 -7.27 -39.54
N MET A 267 0.62 -6.89 -40.81
CA MET A 267 1.26 -5.71 -41.38
C MET A 267 0.24 -4.61 -41.60
N LYS A 268 0.46 -3.41 -41.10
CA LYS A 268 -0.42 -2.24 -41.29
C LYS A 268 0.37 -1.09 -41.90
N ASN A 269 -0.10 -0.56 -43.03
CA ASN A 269 0.56 0.54 -43.75
C ASN A 269 2.06 0.28 -44.02
N GLY A 270 2.43 -0.97 -44.30
CA GLY A 270 3.83 -1.35 -44.57
C GLY A 270 4.72 -1.40 -43.33
N LYS A 271 4.14 -1.38 -42.13
CA LYS A 271 4.85 -1.53 -40.86
C LYS A 271 4.53 -2.86 -40.21
N THR A 272 5.56 -3.50 -39.68
CA THR A 272 5.47 -4.72 -38.89
C THR A 272 5.31 -4.41 -37.41
N LEU A 273 4.97 -5.46 -36.60
CA LEU A 273 4.97 -5.39 -35.14
C LEU A 273 6.37 -5.08 -34.58
N LEU A 274 7.41 -5.58 -35.23
CA LEU A 274 8.81 -5.30 -34.82
C LEU A 274 9.18 -3.85 -35.05
N ASP A 275 8.76 -3.23 -36.18
CA ASP A 275 8.93 -1.79 -36.38
C ASP A 275 8.29 -0.97 -35.27
N GLU A 276 7.13 -1.41 -34.78
CA GLU A 276 6.45 -0.73 -33.68
C GLU A 276 7.19 -0.92 -32.35
N ILE A 277 7.68 -2.13 -32.02
CA ILE A 277 8.53 -2.33 -30.84
C ILE A 277 9.76 -1.41 -30.88
N LEU A 278 10.48 -1.39 -32.01
CA LEU A 278 11.67 -0.56 -32.18
C LEU A 278 11.40 0.94 -32.02
N ARG A 279 10.20 1.40 -32.36
CA ARG A 279 9.79 2.79 -32.19
C ARG A 279 9.76 3.24 -30.72
N PHE A 280 9.54 2.33 -29.78
CA PHE A 280 9.54 2.62 -28.35
C PHE A 280 10.93 2.54 -27.70
N GLN A 281 11.94 1.98 -28.41
CA GLN A 281 13.30 1.89 -27.87
C GLN A 281 13.98 3.26 -27.86
N LYS A 282 14.74 3.53 -26.81
CA LYS A 282 15.60 4.70 -26.64
C LYS A 282 17.04 4.38 -27.03
N GLU A 283 17.85 5.45 -27.13
CA GLU A 283 19.27 5.32 -27.50
C GLU A 283 20.08 4.51 -26.48
N ASP A 284 19.71 4.56 -25.20
CA ASP A 284 20.35 3.83 -24.11
C ASP A 284 19.96 2.35 -24.04
N GLY A 285 19.04 1.89 -24.90
CA GLY A 285 18.54 0.52 -24.96
C GLY A 285 17.27 0.28 -24.14
N SER A 286 16.86 1.19 -23.25
CA SER A 286 15.61 1.09 -22.52
C SER A 286 14.41 1.33 -23.44
N PHE A 287 13.21 0.99 -22.94
CA PHE A 287 11.96 1.23 -23.66
C PHE A 287 11.04 2.19 -22.91
N GLU A 288 10.19 2.86 -23.67
CA GLU A 288 9.11 3.70 -23.17
C GLU A 288 7.81 2.88 -23.09
N HIS A 289 7.03 3.06 -22.02
CA HIS A 289 5.67 2.49 -21.93
C HIS A 289 4.74 3.12 -22.98
N ILE A 290 4.70 4.46 -23.00
CA ILE A 290 3.98 5.25 -23.97
C ILE A 290 5.01 6.14 -24.68
N LYS A 291 4.88 6.30 -25.99
CA LYS A 291 5.85 7.09 -26.76
C LYS A 291 5.98 8.52 -26.24
N GLY A 292 7.21 8.93 -25.91
CA GLY A 292 7.52 10.20 -25.26
C GLY A 292 7.35 10.22 -23.74
N GLY A 293 7.07 9.07 -23.11
CA GLY A 293 6.87 8.93 -21.66
C GLY A 293 8.15 8.77 -20.83
N GLY A 294 9.29 8.60 -21.46
CA GLY A 294 10.58 8.32 -20.82
C GLY A 294 10.82 6.82 -20.58
N SER A 295 12.01 6.49 -20.09
CA SER A 295 12.39 5.08 -19.81
C SER A 295 11.46 4.48 -18.75
N ASP A 296 11.02 3.26 -19.01
CA ASP A 296 10.16 2.49 -18.13
C ASP A 296 10.72 1.09 -17.95
N ALA A 297 10.86 0.63 -16.73
CA ALA A 297 11.50 -0.64 -16.44
C ALA A 297 10.65 -1.84 -16.88
N MET A 298 9.32 -1.79 -16.72
CA MET A 298 8.43 -2.85 -17.16
C MET A 298 8.36 -2.92 -18.68
N ALA A 299 8.27 -1.78 -19.36
CA ALA A 299 8.33 -1.69 -20.81
C ALA A 299 9.67 -2.23 -21.32
N THR A 300 10.76 -1.97 -20.62
CA THR A 300 12.10 -2.49 -20.99
C THR A 300 12.14 -4.01 -20.85
N ASP A 301 11.64 -4.59 -19.77
CA ASP A 301 11.54 -6.05 -19.63
C ASP A 301 10.70 -6.66 -20.77
N GLN A 302 9.51 -6.12 -21.03
CA GLN A 302 8.58 -6.66 -22.03
C GLN A 302 9.07 -6.50 -23.47
N GLY A 303 9.64 -5.34 -23.79
CA GLY A 303 10.24 -5.09 -25.12
C GLY A 303 11.43 -6.01 -25.38
N THR A 304 12.29 -6.23 -24.39
CA THR A 304 13.42 -7.17 -24.49
C THR A 304 12.92 -8.60 -24.68
N LEU A 305 11.93 -9.06 -23.91
CA LEU A 305 11.35 -10.39 -24.05
C LEU A 305 10.70 -10.61 -25.42
N ALA A 306 10.06 -9.59 -26.00
CA ALA A 306 9.48 -9.68 -27.33
C ALA A 306 10.53 -9.81 -28.42
N LEU A 307 11.58 -8.98 -28.40
CA LEU A 307 12.70 -9.09 -29.34
C LEU A 307 13.43 -10.44 -29.19
N LEU A 308 13.60 -10.91 -27.95
CA LEU A 308 14.22 -12.20 -27.67
C LEU A 308 13.35 -13.38 -28.15
N ALA A 309 12.03 -13.33 -27.97
CA ALA A 309 11.12 -14.37 -28.48
C ALA A 309 11.22 -14.48 -29.99
N TRP A 310 11.26 -13.35 -30.70
CA TRP A 310 11.49 -13.32 -32.14
C TRP A 310 12.85 -13.87 -32.50
N SER A 311 13.94 -13.40 -31.89
CA SER A 311 15.30 -13.83 -32.18
C SER A 311 15.46 -15.35 -31.99
N ARG A 312 14.93 -15.91 -30.91
CA ARG A 312 14.94 -17.35 -30.64
C ARG A 312 14.21 -18.15 -31.71
N ALA A 313 13.02 -17.67 -32.10
CA ALA A 313 12.19 -18.36 -33.11
C ALA A 313 12.85 -18.36 -34.50
N VAL A 314 13.41 -17.23 -34.97
CA VAL A 314 14.09 -17.18 -36.28
C VAL A 314 15.39 -17.98 -36.28
N ASN A 315 16.04 -18.13 -35.14
CA ASN A 315 17.24 -18.99 -35.00
C ASN A 315 16.92 -20.47 -34.74
N GLY A 316 15.65 -20.88 -34.79
CA GLY A 316 15.24 -22.28 -34.58
C GLY A 316 15.50 -22.79 -33.17
N GLN A 317 15.59 -21.90 -32.18
CA GLN A 317 15.72 -22.22 -30.75
C GLN A 317 14.35 -22.56 -30.16
N THR A 318 14.32 -23.14 -28.95
CA THR A 318 13.07 -23.33 -28.21
C THR A 318 12.35 -21.98 -27.97
N SER A 319 11.03 -21.99 -27.89
CA SER A 319 10.26 -20.75 -27.63
C SER A 319 10.68 -20.08 -26.32
N LEU A 320 10.33 -18.81 -26.13
CA LEU A 320 10.74 -18.01 -24.96
C LEU A 320 10.50 -18.73 -23.63
N TYR A 321 9.34 -19.37 -23.47
CA TYR A 321 8.93 -20.05 -22.25
C TYR A 321 9.23 -21.56 -22.23
N ASP A 322 9.65 -22.14 -23.32
CA ASP A 322 10.18 -23.51 -23.34
C ASP A 322 11.66 -23.48 -22.96
N MET A 323 11.94 -23.83 -21.72
CA MET A 323 13.27 -23.79 -21.10
C MET A 323 13.88 -25.19 -20.98
N THR A 324 13.44 -26.16 -21.80
CA THR A 324 14.04 -27.50 -21.88
C THR A 324 15.49 -27.49 -22.37
N ASP A 325 15.89 -26.39 -23.02
CA ASP A 325 17.26 -26.10 -23.45
C ASP A 325 18.15 -25.46 -22.37
N THR A 326 17.61 -25.13 -21.18
CA THR A 326 18.47 -24.66 -20.09
C THR A 326 19.18 -25.81 -19.40
N GLU A 327 20.49 -25.67 -19.23
CA GLU A 327 21.29 -26.67 -18.55
C GLU A 327 20.88 -26.78 -17.08
N THR A 328 20.62 -28.00 -16.62
CA THR A 328 20.63 -28.31 -15.18
C THR A 328 22.09 -28.48 -14.76
N PRO A 329 22.49 -28.12 -13.53
CA PRO A 329 23.84 -28.36 -13.05
C PRO A 329 24.24 -29.82 -13.25
N ASP A 330 25.42 -30.06 -13.86
CA ASP A 330 26.00 -31.39 -14.09
C ASP A 330 26.14 -32.12 -12.75
N GLU A 331 25.67 -33.38 -12.67
CA GLU A 331 25.71 -34.23 -11.48
C GLU A 331 27.15 -34.79 -11.16
N GLY A 332 28.19 -34.13 -11.69
CA GLY A 332 29.58 -34.50 -11.39
C GLY A 332 30.03 -34.15 -9.98
N THR A 333 31.21 -34.62 -9.57
CA THR A 333 31.86 -34.18 -8.31
C THR A 333 32.50 -32.83 -8.49
N GLU A 334 32.43 -31.96 -7.44
CA GLU A 334 33.04 -30.64 -7.45
C GLU A 334 34.56 -30.68 -7.47
N SER A 335 35.21 -29.68 -8.05
CA SER A 335 36.67 -29.56 -8.02
C SER A 335 37.19 -29.13 -6.64
N GLU A 336 38.36 -29.68 -6.25
CA GLU A 336 38.97 -29.29 -4.97
C GLU A 336 39.30 -27.78 -4.91
N GLU A 337 39.60 -27.15 -6.06
CA GLU A 337 39.87 -25.72 -6.16
C GLU A 337 38.64 -24.89 -5.80
N ASN A 338 37.46 -25.27 -6.31
CA ASN A 338 36.19 -24.57 -6.01
C ASN A 338 35.76 -24.81 -4.56
N ILE A 339 35.96 -26.05 -4.04
CA ILE A 339 35.66 -26.37 -2.63
C ILE A 339 36.53 -25.53 -1.71
N GLU A 340 37.84 -25.40 -1.97
CA GLU A 340 38.76 -24.62 -1.15
C GLU A 340 38.46 -23.10 -1.24
N ALA A 341 38.10 -22.60 -2.44
CA ALA A 341 37.67 -21.23 -2.64
C ALA A 341 36.42 -20.94 -1.80
N PHE A 342 35.43 -21.83 -1.82
CA PHE A 342 34.21 -21.71 -0.99
C PHE A 342 34.53 -21.78 0.51
N ARG A 343 35.33 -22.77 0.94
CA ARG A 343 35.78 -22.93 2.32
C ARG A 343 36.47 -21.68 2.85
N SER A 344 37.30 -21.04 2.03
CA SER A 344 37.97 -19.76 2.37
C SER A 344 36.93 -18.63 2.61
N LYS A 345 35.90 -18.53 1.77
CA LYS A 345 34.82 -17.53 1.93
C LYS A 345 33.97 -17.79 3.18
N LEU A 346 33.64 -19.05 3.45
CA LEU A 346 32.90 -19.46 4.63
C LEU A 346 33.67 -19.16 5.91
N ASN A 347 34.97 -19.46 5.96
CA ASN A 347 35.85 -19.19 7.08
C ASN A 347 36.12 -17.68 7.29
N ALA A 348 35.91 -16.86 6.24
CA ALA A 348 36.03 -15.41 6.36
C ALA A 348 34.77 -14.74 6.96
N LEU A 349 33.71 -15.50 7.24
CA LEU A 349 32.59 -15.00 8.04
C LEU A 349 33.03 -14.79 9.50
N PRO A 350 32.55 -13.73 10.16
CA PRO A 350 32.85 -13.55 11.59
C PRO A 350 32.33 -14.72 12.43
N GLU A 351 32.98 -14.99 13.54
CA GLU A 351 32.55 -16.00 14.52
C GLU A 351 31.16 -15.58 15.09
N GLN A 352 31.06 -14.32 15.52
CA GLN A 352 29.78 -13.70 15.92
C GLN A 352 29.17 -13.00 14.72
N ILE A 353 28.10 -13.58 14.21
CA ILE A 353 27.37 -13.03 13.09
C ILE A 353 26.42 -11.92 13.54
N THR A 354 26.19 -10.91 12.70
CA THR A 354 25.25 -9.82 12.94
C THR A 354 24.36 -9.60 11.71
N LEU A 355 23.37 -8.74 11.79
CA LEU A 355 22.48 -8.41 10.66
C LEU A 355 23.25 -7.84 9.44
N ALA A 356 24.42 -7.24 9.67
CA ALA A 356 25.27 -6.73 8.58
C ALA A 356 25.78 -7.83 7.64
N GLU A 357 25.87 -9.07 8.12
CA GLU A 357 26.31 -10.21 7.31
C GLU A 357 25.16 -10.97 6.64
N LYS A 358 23.89 -10.57 6.83
CA LYS A 358 22.72 -11.28 6.30
C LYS A 358 22.90 -11.60 4.81
N GLN A 359 23.14 -10.59 3.98
CA GLN A 359 23.32 -10.79 2.52
C GLN A 359 24.48 -11.75 2.19
N ARG A 360 25.58 -11.65 2.93
CA ARG A 360 26.76 -12.50 2.69
C ARG A 360 26.50 -13.96 3.04
N VAL A 361 25.77 -14.23 4.12
CA VAL A 361 25.39 -15.60 4.51
C VAL A 361 24.46 -16.21 3.47
N TYR A 362 23.46 -15.45 2.99
CA TYR A 362 22.55 -15.94 1.95
C TYR A 362 23.25 -16.12 0.61
N ASN A 363 24.18 -15.25 0.23
CA ASN A 363 24.99 -15.47 -0.99
C ASN A 363 25.81 -16.76 -0.89
N LEU A 364 26.37 -17.08 0.26
CA LEU A 364 27.10 -18.34 0.46
C LEU A 364 26.18 -19.57 0.48
N LYS A 365 24.94 -19.47 1.03
CA LYS A 365 23.94 -20.54 0.90
C LYS A 365 23.69 -20.86 -0.59
N VAL A 366 23.49 -19.82 -1.40
CA VAL A 366 23.27 -19.97 -2.85
C VAL A 366 24.52 -20.56 -3.55
N GLU A 367 25.70 -20.02 -3.27
CA GLU A 367 26.95 -20.50 -3.87
C GLU A 367 27.16 -21.98 -3.53
N LEU A 368 26.89 -22.39 -2.29
CA LEU A 368 26.98 -23.81 -1.89
C LEU A 368 26.04 -24.71 -2.70
N GLU A 369 24.81 -24.28 -2.93
CA GLU A 369 23.84 -25.08 -3.69
C GLU A 369 24.18 -25.17 -5.19
N LEU A 370 24.87 -24.16 -5.73
CA LEU A 370 25.35 -24.16 -7.12
C LEU A 370 26.61 -25.04 -7.34
N LEU A 371 27.36 -25.33 -6.27
CA LEU A 371 28.48 -26.29 -6.35
C LEU A 371 27.93 -27.72 -6.59
N LYS A 372 28.68 -28.53 -7.34
CA LYS A 372 28.42 -29.96 -7.49
C LYS A 372 28.53 -30.68 -6.14
N ASP A 373 28.18 -31.95 -6.07
CA ASP A 373 28.25 -32.71 -4.81
C ASP A 373 29.70 -33.00 -4.37
N PHE A 374 29.97 -32.94 -3.06
CA PHE A 374 31.25 -33.23 -2.42
C PHE A 374 31.02 -33.59 -0.92
N GLU A 375 32.01 -34.25 -0.32
CA GLU A 375 31.90 -34.90 1.00
C GLU A 375 31.46 -33.92 2.11
N GLU A 376 32.01 -32.71 2.16
CA GLU A 376 31.73 -31.72 3.22
C GLU A 376 30.52 -30.81 2.94
N LYS A 377 29.86 -30.93 1.79
CA LYS A 377 28.76 -30.01 1.39
C LYS A 377 27.67 -29.89 2.43
N GLU A 378 27.25 -31.04 3.01
CA GLU A 378 26.25 -31.06 4.07
C GLU A 378 26.73 -30.39 5.36
N SER A 379 28.02 -30.53 5.72
CA SER A 379 28.62 -29.85 6.86
C SER A 379 28.59 -28.32 6.68
N PHE A 380 28.93 -27.84 5.49
CA PHE A 380 28.89 -26.41 5.16
C PHE A 380 27.46 -25.85 5.16
N ARG A 381 26.49 -26.66 4.67
CA ARG A 381 25.06 -26.30 4.73
C ARG A 381 24.59 -26.10 6.18
N ASN A 382 24.95 -27.01 7.08
CA ASN A 382 24.59 -26.92 8.50
C ASN A 382 25.22 -25.70 9.17
N ILE A 383 26.45 -25.32 8.83
CA ILE A 383 27.09 -24.10 9.34
C ILE A 383 26.33 -22.86 8.87
N LEU A 384 26.00 -22.77 7.59
CA LEU A 384 25.27 -21.63 7.02
C LEU A 384 23.84 -21.57 7.53
N GLN A 385 23.19 -22.71 7.78
CA GLN A 385 21.87 -22.77 8.37
C GLN A 385 21.90 -22.19 9.79
N ALA A 386 22.83 -22.62 10.65
CA ALA A 386 22.95 -22.09 12.00
C ALA A 386 23.24 -20.57 12.03
N LYS A 387 24.02 -20.07 11.05
CA LYS A 387 24.28 -18.63 10.92
C LYS A 387 23.03 -17.87 10.45
N GLY A 388 22.24 -18.47 9.58
CA GLY A 388 20.93 -17.91 9.17
C GLY A 388 19.95 -17.82 10.34
N GLU A 389 19.78 -18.88 11.10
CA GLU A 389 18.89 -18.91 12.29
C GLU A 389 19.29 -17.85 13.34
N GLU A 390 20.61 -17.59 13.50
CA GLU A 390 21.09 -16.53 14.39
C GLU A 390 20.73 -15.14 13.85
N ILE A 391 20.81 -14.92 12.53
CA ILE A 391 20.39 -13.68 11.88
C ILE A 391 18.89 -13.46 12.09
N ASP A 392 18.06 -14.47 11.85
CA ASP A 392 16.60 -14.40 12.00
C ASP A 392 16.21 -14.07 13.45
N ARG A 393 16.92 -14.67 14.43
CA ARG A 393 16.75 -14.34 15.86
C ARG A 393 17.05 -12.88 16.16
N GLN A 394 18.16 -12.34 15.64
CA GLN A 394 18.54 -10.94 15.84
C GLN A 394 17.60 -9.96 15.14
N GLU A 395 17.09 -10.32 13.96
CA GLU A 395 16.10 -9.53 13.23
C GLU A 395 14.79 -9.43 14.03
N ALA A 396 14.32 -10.56 14.56
CA ALA A 396 13.15 -10.58 15.43
C ALA A 396 13.32 -9.74 16.71
N GLU A 397 14.52 -9.68 17.28
CA GLU A 397 14.82 -8.81 18.43
C GLU A 397 14.73 -7.32 18.08
N VAL A 398 15.27 -6.91 16.93
CA VAL A 398 15.19 -5.53 16.44
C VAL A 398 13.75 -5.14 16.10
N GLU A 399 13.01 -6.00 15.41
CA GLU A 399 11.60 -5.77 15.11
C GLU A 399 10.74 -5.67 16.38
N ALA A 400 10.98 -6.53 17.36
CA ALA A 400 10.26 -6.49 18.63
C ALA A 400 10.52 -5.19 19.37
N LEU A 401 11.77 -4.68 19.37
CA LEU A 401 12.12 -3.39 19.95
C LEU A 401 11.39 -2.23 19.23
N ASP A 402 11.46 -2.17 17.89
CA ASP A 402 10.77 -1.14 17.10
C ASP A 402 9.25 -1.16 17.35
N HIS A 403 8.67 -2.36 17.44
CA HIS A 403 7.24 -2.54 17.71
C HIS A 403 6.86 -2.05 19.12
N ARG A 404 7.69 -2.33 20.14
CA ARG A 404 7.46 -1.84 21.51
C ARG A 404 7.57 -0.32 21.57
N ILE A 405 8.62 0.28 20.97
CA ILE A 405 8.79 1.74 20.89
C ILE A 405 7.54 2.38 20.30
N TRP A 406 7.04 1.83 19.18
CA TRP A 406 5.84 2.36 18.50
C TRP A 406 4.57 2.30 19.34
N ASN A 407 4.35 1.20 20.04
CA ASN A 407 3.09 0.97 20.75
C ASN A 407 3.08 1.60 22.14
N GLU A 408 4.22 1.63 22.82
CA GLU A 408 4.33 2.02 24.24
C GLU A 408 4.71 3.49 24.39
N LEU A 409 5.47 4.09 23.44
CA LEU A 409 5.99 5.45 23.55
C LEU A 409 5.27 6.45 22.63
N ASN A 410 4.23 7.08 23.17
CA ASN A 410 3.57 8.22 22.52
C ASN A 410 3.91 9.50 23.29
N PRO A 411 4.60 10.50 22.69
CA PRO A 411 5.00 11.72 23.39
C PRO A 411 3.90 12.45 24.15
N LEU A 412 2.63 12.36 23.68
CA LEU A 412 1.49 12.97 24.36
C LEU A 412 0.88 12.11 25.48
N LYS A 413 1.45 10.95 25.76
CA LYS A 413 1.04 10.04 26.84
C LYS A 413 2.16 9.74 27.82
N ILE A 414 3.37 10.17 27.50
CA ILE A 414 4.53 9.96 28.38
C ILE A 414 4.37 10.85 29.61
N THR A 415 4.41 10.20 30.77
CA THR A 415 4.46 10.80 32.10
C THR A 415 5.61 10.14 32.85
N LEU A 416 5.81 10.49 34.13
CA LEU A 416 6.81 9.81 34.96
C LEU A 416 6.48 8.32 35.22
N LYS A 417 5.28 7.86 34.91
CA LYS A 417 4.89 6.43 35.02
C LYS A 417 5.53 5.58 33.92
N GLU A 418 5.83 6.16 32.77
CA GLU A 418 6.47 5.48 31.65
C GLU A 418 8.00 5.46 31.75
N LYS A 419 8.60 6.02 32.80
CA LYS A 419 10.05 6.06 33.02
C LYS A 419 10.68 4.67 32.93
N ASP A 420 10.16 3.70 33.71
CA ASP A 420 10.70 2.34 33.75
C ASP A 420 10.67 1.67 32.35
N THR A 421 9.60 1.94 31.59
CA THR A 421 9.47 1.43 30.21
C THR A 421 10.51 2.05 29.28
N VAL A 422 10.77 3.35 29.38
CA VAL A 422 11.79 4.03 28.57
C VAL A 422 13.19 3.49 28.92
N GLU A 423 13.51 3.36 30.21
CA GLU A 423 14.78 2.81 30.67
C GLU A 423 14.99 1.35 30.22
N GLU A 424 13.94 0.52 30.29
CA GLU A 424 13.97 -0.86 29.81
C GLU A 424 14.27 -0.92 28.31
N LEU A 425 13.54 -0.13 27.49
CA LEU A 425 13.76 -0.12 26.03
C LEU A 425 15.14 0.42 25.63
N LEU A 426 15.65 1.42 26.34
CA LEU A 426 17.03 1.90 26.19
C LEU A 426 18.04 0.79 26.54
N SER A 427 17.79 0.05 27.63
CA SER A 427 18.65 -1.08 28.03
C SER A 427 18.68 -2.16 26.94
N ILE A 428 17.52 -2.53 26.37
CA ILE A 428 17.43 -3.48 25.25
C ILE A 428 18.25 -2.95 24.06
N TYR A 429 18.04 -1.69 23.65
CA TYR A 429 18.81 -1.07 22.56
C TYR A 429 20.31 -1.10 22.80
N HIS A 430 20.78 -0.82 24.03
CA HIS A 430 22.20 -0.82 24.38
C HIS A 430 22.81 -2.21 24.37
N THR A 431 22.03 -3.26 24.64
CA THR A 431 22.52 -4.66 24.61
C THR A 431 22.63 -5.24 23.20
N LEU A 432 21.98 -4.60 22.19
CA LEU A 432 22.12 -5.04 20.79
C LEU A 432 23.59 -4.96 20.34
N PRO A 433 24.04 -5.92 19.49
CA PRO A 433 25.30 -5.79 18.79
C PRO A 433 25.43 -4.43 18.08
N GLU A 434 26.62 -3.82 18.09
CA GLU A 434 26.79 -2.46 17.56
C GLU A 434 26.33 -2.34 16.10
N ASN A 435 26.64 -3.36 15.26
CA ASN A 435 26.21 -3.41 13.87
C ASN A 435 24.67 -3.52 13.72
N ASN A 436 23.96 -4.06 14.73
CA ASN A 436 22.50 -4.22 14.67
C ASN A 436 21.75 -2.93 15.06
N LYS A 437 22.39 -2.02 15.79
CA LYS A 437 21.76 -0.76 16.22
C LYS A 437 21.31 0.11 15.05
N SER A 438 22.00 0.04 13.91
CA SER A 438 21.62 0.76 12.69
C SER A 438 20.33 0.25 12.02
N PHE A 439 19.87 -0.94 12.39
CA PHE A 439 18.61 -1.52 11.88
C PHE A 439 17.40 -1.14 12.74
N VAL A 440 17.60 -0.54 13.92
CA VAL A 440 16.50 -0.01 14.74
C VAL A 440 15.98 1.28 14.11
N THR A 441 14.81 1.22 13.50
CA THR A 441 14.25 2.32 12.70
C THR A 441 13.60 3.41 13.55
N ARG A 442 13.28 3.12 14.82
CA ARG A 442 12.58 4.02 15.75
C ARG A 442 13.44 4.55 16.88
N ILE A 443 14.75 4.53 16.73
CA ILE A 443 15.67 5.02 17.76
C ILE A 443 15.42 6.49 18.12
N ASP A 444 15.02 7.33 17.16
CA ASP A 444 14.75 8.74 17.42
C ASP A 444 13.49 8.93 18.28
N ASP A 445 12.46 8.09 18.10
CA ASP A 445 11.25 8.11 18.96
C ASP A 445 11.62 7.74 20.41
N LEU A 446 12.52 6.78 20.60
CA LEU A 446 13.01 6.36 21.93
C LEU A 446 13.82 7.47 22.61
N ARG A 447 14.71 8.15 21.87
CA ARG A 447 15.48 9.30 22.38
C ARG A 447 14.59 10.50 22.74
N ILE A 448 13.56 10.75 21.97
CA ILE A 448 12.56 11.76 22.30
C ILE A 448 11.83 11.39 23.61
N ALA A 449 11.47 10.15 23.81
CA ALA A 449 10.83 9.67 25.01
C ALA A 449 11.75 9.83 26.24
N GLU A 450 13.05 9.48 26.11
CA GLU A 450 14.07 9.69 27.11
C GLU A 450 14.18 11.19 27.49
N SER A 451 14.30 12.08 26.51
CA SER A 451 14.35 13.53 26.73
C SER A 451 13.11 14.05 27.45
N ILE A 452 11.93 13.54 27.12
CA ILE A 452 10.68 13.92 27.80
C ILE A 452 10.73 13.49 29.27
N VAL A 453 11.10 12.26 29.58
CA VAL A 453 11.17 11.76 30.96
C VAL A 453 12.18 12.56 31.78
N ASP A 454 13.40 12.78 31.26
CA ASP A 454 14.44 13.60 31.90
C ASP A 454 13.97 15.02 32.24
N LYS A 455 13.20 15.64 31.36
CA LYS A 455 12.64 16.97 31.58
C LYS A 455 11.52 16.96 32.62
N LEU A 456 10.62 15.98 32.56
CA LEU A 456 9.52 15.82 33.52
C LEU A 456 10.03 15.58 34.94
N GLU A 457 11.15 14.86 35.14
CA GLU A 457 11.81 14.69 36.44
C GLU A 457 12.29 16.01 37.04
N ARG A 458 12.56 17.00 36.19
CA ARG A 458 12.98 18.35 36.61
C ARG A 458 11.82 19.35 36.66
N GLY A 459 10.57 18.86 36.58
CA GLY A 459 9.37 19.68 36.52
C GLY A 459 9.23 20.51 35.24
N ILE A 460 9.81 20.05 34.12
CA ILE A 460 9.79 20.74 32.84
C ILE A 460 8.92 19.95 31.85
N ILE A 461 7.92 20.58 31.27
CA ILE A 461 7.24 20.08 30.10
C ILE A 461 8.10 20.43 28.89
N GLY A 462 8.67 19.40 28.23
CA GLY A 462 9.64 19.57 27.15
C GLY A 462 9.02 20.12 25.86
N LYS A 463 9.85 20.81 25.09
CA LYS A 463 9.53 21.33 23.75
C LYS A 463 8.94 20.25 22.84
N GLU A 464 9.41 19.00 22.95
CA GLU A 464 8.96 17.85 22.17
C GLU A 464 7.45 17.56 22.34
N ILE A 465 6.95 17.75 23.57
CA ILE A 465 5.51 17.64 23.89
C ILE A 465 4.75 18.75 23.20
N PHE A 466 5.23 20.01 23.28
CA PHE A 466 4.58 21.15 22.62
C PHE A 466 4.58 20.99 21.09
N GLU A 467 5.67 20.56 20.46
CA GLU A 467 5.76 20.28 19.03
C GLU A 467 4.74 19.21 18.62
N LYS A 468 4.67 18.11 19.37
CA LYS A 468 3.74 17.03 19.08
C LYS A 468 2.28 17.43 19.31
N ALA A 469 2.00 18.16 20.38
CA ALA A 469 0.67 18.66 20.71
C ALA A 469 0.19 19.69 19.65
N GLN A 470 1.07 20.60 19.21
CA GLN A 470 0.79 21.56 18.14
C GLN A 470 0.51 20.84 16.81
N ALA A 471 1.39 19.92 16.40
CA ALA A 471 1.27 19.19 15.16
C ALA A 471 0.03 18.31 15.07
N SER A 472 -0.35 17.66 16.20
CA SER A 472 -1.54 16.80 16.27
C SER A 472 -2.82 17.55 16.64
N ARG A 473 -2.71 18.81 17.14
CA ARG A 473 -3.79 19.59 17.76
C ARG A 473 -4.47 18.88 18.93
N MET A 474 -3.74 17.99 19.60
CA MET A 474 -4.18 17.26 20.77
C MET A 474 -3.61 17.91 22.02
N ASP A 475 -4.37 17.82 23.12
CA ASP A 475 -3.93 18.33 24.40
C ASP A 475 -3.01 17.32 25.10
N TYR A 476 -2.06 17.84 25.90
CA TYR A 476 -1.24 17.07 26.81
C TYR A 476 -1.64 17.45 28.24
N ILE A 477 -1.66 16.48 29.16
CA ILE A 477 -1.96 16.69 30.59
C ILE A 477 -0.72 16.34 31.41
N TYR A 478 -0.22 17.34 32.14
CA TYR A 478 0.83 17.17 33.16
C TYR A 478 0.21 17.05 34.53
N GLU A 479 0.56 16.03 35.31
CA GLU A 479 0.12 15.81 36.68
C GLU A 479 1.22 16.28 37.64
N GLY A 480 1.04 17.43 38.33
CA GLY A 480 1.90 17.92 39.38
C GLY A 480 1.39 17.54 40.77
N GLU A 481 2.13 17.89 41.82
CA GLU A 481 1.72 17.64 43.20
C GLU A 481 0.58 18.59 43.61
N GLY A 482 -0.64 18.09 43.60
CA GLY A 482 -1.84 18.88 43.96
C GLY A 482 -2.32 19.82 42.85
N TYR A 483 -1.95 19.64 41.60
CA TYR A 483 -2.47 20.37 40.45
C TYR A 483 -2.31 19.59 39.15
N THR A 484 -3.02 20.04 38.13
CA THR A 484 -2.80 19.56 36.75
C THR A 484 -2.61 20.74 35.81
N ILE A 485 -1.75 20.57 34.79
CA ILE A 485 -1.60 21.53 33.70
C ILE A 485 -2.02 20.84 32.40
N ARG A 486 -3.00 21.46 31.72
CA ARG A 486 -3.39 21.03 30.38
C ARG A 486 -2.76 21.97 29.35
N VAL A 487 -1.85 21.46 28.57
CA VAL A 487 -1.30 22.11 27.38
C VAL A 487 -2.33 21.97 26.25
N LYS A 488 -2.92 23.07 25.83
CA LYS A 488 -3.93 23.08 24.76
C LYS A 488 -3.24 23.09 23.39
N GLY A 489 -3.18 21.95 22.68
CA GLY A 489 -2.44 21.81 21.42
C GLY A 489 -2.81 22.82 20.33
N LYS A 490 -4.06 23.29 20.32
CA LYS A 490 -4.55 24.34 19.40
C LYS A 490 -4.11 25.77 19.76
N LYS A 491 -3.59 25.98 20.96
CA LYS A 491 -3.22 27.30 21.51
C LYS A 491 -1.71 27.50 21.60
N ILE A 492 -0.91 26.54 21.16
CA ILE A 492 0.55 26.63 21.14
C ILE A 492 0.97 27.59 20.04
N ALA A 493 1.68 28.67 20.44
CA ALA A 493 2.21 29.69 19.53
C ALA A 493 3.60 29.27 19.01
N GLU A 494 4.55 29.06 19.93
CA GLU A 494 5.92 28.69 19.63
C GLU A 494 6.38 27.60 20.61
N PRO A 495 6.61 26.36 20.16
CA PRO A 495 7.06 25.26 21.02
C PRO A 495 8.39 25.58 21.71
N ALA A 496 8.41 25.50 23.02
CA ALA A 496 9.59 25.68 23.88
C ALA A 496 9.44 24.89 25.19
N ASP A 497 10.52 24.70 25.92
CA ASP A 497 10.48 24.11 27.25
C ASP A 497 9.71 25.03 28.23
N MET A 498 8.88 24.45 29.08
CA MET A 498 8.10 25.17 30.07
C MET A 498 8.37 24.59 31.46
N ASN A 499 8.80 25.44 32.41
CA ASN A 499 8.80 25.05 33.82
C ASN A 499 7.33 24.93 34.27
N ALA A 500 6.94 23.75 34.72
CA ALA A 500 5.58 23.38 35.10
C ALA A 500 5.37 23.39 36.63
N GLU A 501 6.36 23.76 37.42
CA GLU A 501 6.21 23.82 38.87
C GLU A 501 5.20 24.91 39.29
N VAL A 502 4.24 24.54 40.15
CA VAL A 502 3.23 25.44 40.71
C VAL A 502 3.26 25.35 42.22
N GLU A 503 3.49 26.47 42.87
CA GLU A 503 3.31 26.62 44.31
C GLU A 503 1.92 27.15 44.62
N ILE A 504 1.16 26.47 45.50
CA ILE A 504 -0.22 26.84 45.84
C ILE A 504 -0.32 27.24 47.31
N GLN A 505 -0.95 28.41 47.58
CA GLN A 505 -1.23 28.90 48.95
C GLN A 505 -2.74 29.22 49.08
N GLN A 506 -3.43 28.43 49.91
CA GLN A 506 -4.85 28.64 50.20
C GLN A 506 -5.00 29.63 51.37
N LYS A 507 -5.86 30.66 51.21
CA LYS A 507 -6.32 31.59 52.26
C LYS A 507 -7.82 31.48 52.39
N GLU A 508 -8.39 32.05 53.49
CA GLU A 508 -9.83 31.95 53.76
C GLU A 508 -10.71 32.41 52.60
N ASP A 509 -10.34 33.52 51.98
CA ASP A 509 -11.12 34.14 50.87
C ASP A 509 -10.39 34.24 49.52
N ALA A 510 -9.20 33.62 49.40
CA ALA A 510 -8.39 33.69 48.22
C ALA A 510 -7.52 32.45 48.07
N LEU A 511 -7.27 32.06 46.82
CA LEU A 511 -6.22 31.11 46.49
C LEU A 511 -5.15 31.82 45.67
N GLN A 512 -3.90 31.71 46.10
CA GLN A 512 -2.75 32.26 45.40
C GLN A 512 -1.93 31.09 44.87
N PHE A 513 -1.49 31.17 43.60
CA PHE A 513 -0.55 30.22 43.04
C PHE A 513 0.57 30.95 42.30
N ALA A 514 1.73 30.34 42.26
CA ALA A 514 2.90 30.82 41.50
C ALA A 514 3.33 29.76 40.52
N LEU A 515 3.21 30.02 39.20
CA LEU A 515 3.80 29.23 38.13
C LEU A 515 5.25 29.70 37.94
N LYS A 516 6.23 28.79 38.15
CA LYS A 516 7.65 29.13 38.22
C LYS A 516 8.31 29.38 36.85
N HIS A 517 7.56 29.37 35.79
CA HIS A 517 8.08 29.72 34.46
C HIS A 517 8.39 31.23 34.38
N GLU A 518 9.48 31.58 33.70
CA GLU A 518 9.84 32.98 33.46
C GLU A 518 9.32 33.47 32.09
N GLY A 519 8.52 34.53 32.08
CA GLY A 519 8.02 35.15 30.86
C GLY A 519 6.77 34.48 30.26
N GLU A 520 6.59 34.65 28.96
CA GLU A 520 5.46 34.09 28.22
C GLU A 520 5.58 32.57 28.04
N LEU A 521 4.47 31.84 28.12
CA LEU A 521 4.40 30.40 27.91
C LEU A 521 4.43 30.08 26.41
N PRO A 522 4.85 28.86 26.04
CA PRO A 522 4.78 28.37 24.65
C PRO A 522 3.39 28.46 24.01
N GLY A 523 2.36 28.56 24.85
CA GLY A 523 0.95 28.73 24.49
C GLY A 523 0.12 28.86 25.75
N GLU A 524 -1.16 29.18 25.57
CA GLU A 524 -2.11 29.24 26.70
C GLU A 524 -2.27 27.82 27.28
N VAL A 525 -2.10 27.71 28.61
CA VAL A 525 -2.33 26.47 29.36
C VAL A 525 -3.44 26.64 30.36
N GLU A 526 -4.13 25.51 30.66
CA GLU A 526 -5.17 25.47 31.69
C GLU A 526 -4.60 24.80 32.95
N ILE A 527 -4.65 25.51 34.09
CA ILE A 527 -4.19 24.96 35.37
C ILE A 527 -5.45 24.67 36.22
N SER A 528 -5.55 23.41 36.68
CA SER A 528 -6.59 22.95 37.59
C SER A 528 -5.97 22.60 38.96
N MET A 529 -6.56 23.10 40.04
CA MET A 529 -6.07 22.86 41.40
C MET A 529 -7.21 22.66 42.38
N PRO A 530 -7.07 21.79 43.41
CA PRO A 530 -8.08 21.65 44.45
C PRO A 530 -8.17 22.93 45.27
N CYS A 531 -9.39 23.28 45.73
CA CYS A 531 -9.65 24.40 46.60
C CYS A 531 -10.66 24.04 47.67
N THR A 532 -10.59 24.76 48.82
CA THR A 532 -11.54 24.60 49.93
C THR A 532 -12.80 25.43 49.77
N PHE A 533 -12.90 26.17 48.66
CA PHE A 533 -14.07 27.01 48.41
C PHE A 533 -15.27 26.15 47.98
N LYS A 534 -16.45 26.59 48.42
CA LYS A 534 -17.70 26.07 47.81
C LYS A 534 -17.77 26.55 46.36
N ASP A 535 -18.51 25.82 45.55
CA ASP A 535 -18.78 26.20 44.17
C ASP A 535 -19.14 27.67 44.04
N GLY A 536 -18.60 28.34 43.04
CA GLY A 536 -18.79 29.77 42.87
C GLY A 536 -17.91 30.34 41.75
N VAL A 537 -18.08 31.63 41.53
CA VAL A 537 -17.34 32.36 40.50
C VAL A 537 -16.23 33.17 41.16
N PHE A 538 -15.04 33.13 40.56
CA PHE A 538 -13.83 33.79 41.04
C PHE A 538 -13.23 34.66 39.94
N MET A 539 -12.59 35.78 40.35
CA MET A 539 -11.79 36.60 39.43
C MET A 539 -10.31 36.29 39.64
N LEU A 540 -9.64 36.03 38.55
CA LEU A 540 -8.19 35.87 38.47
C LEU A 540 -7.50 37.23 38.36
N TYR A 541 -6.55 37.51 39.24
CA TYR A 541 -5.70 38.68 39.23
C TYR A 541 -4.24 38.29 39.01
N ASN A 542 -3.50 39.04 38.19
CA ASN A 542 -2.05 38.90 38.09
C ASN A 542 -1.33 39.58 39.29
N ILE A 543 -0.01 39.48 39.35
CA ILE A 543 0.79 40.04 40.47
C ILE A 543 0.63 41.57 40.60
N ASN A 544 0.28 42.28 39.52
CA ASN A 544 0.04 43.73 39.54
C ASN A 544 -1.39 44.09 40.00
N GLY A 545 -2.20 43.06 40.34
CA GLY A 545 -3.59 43.26 40.75
C GLY A 545 -4.57 43.59 39.63
N ASN A 546 -4.15 43.37 38.37
CA ASN A 546 -5.02 43.52 37.20
C ASN A 546 -5.96 42.32 37.08
N GLU A 547 -7.24 42.59 36.81
CA GLU A 547 -8.22 41.56 36.50
C GLU A 547 -7.89 40.94 35.15
N MET A 548 -7.86 39.59 35.09
CA MET A 548 -7.56 38.82 33.88
C MET A 548 -8.77 38.10 33.31
N GLN A 549 -9.41 37.25 34.14
CA GLN A 549 -10.56 36.46 33.67
C GLN A 549 -11.43 36.00 34.83
N TRP A 550 -12.71 35.75 34.57
CA TRP A 550 -13.61 35.06 35.46
C TRP A 550 -13.41 33.55 35.33
N THR A 551 -13.43 32.84 36.44
CA THR A 551 -13.30 31.37 36.47
C THR A 551 -14.25 30.80 37.51
N GLY A 552 -14.48 29.49 37.50
CA GLY A 552 -15.37 28.79 38.40
C GLY A 552 -14.69 27.73 39.23
N ALA A 553 -15.16 27.52 40.46
CA ALA A 553 -14.88 26.33 41.22
C ALA A 553 -16.06 25.35 41.08
N VAL A 554 -15.78 24.10 40.70
CA VAL A 554 -16.76 23.02 40.54
C VAL A 554 -16.24 21.81 41.27
N ASP A 555 -17.04 21.19 42.15
CA ASP A 555 -16.68 20.02 42.93
C ASP A 555 -15.35 20.15 43.70
N GLY A 556 -15.05 21.39 44.20
CA GLY A 556 -13.83 21.66 44.95
C GLY A 556 -12.56 21.75 44.07
N VAL A 557 -12.69 21.86 42.76
CA VAL A 557 -11.59 22.11 41.82
C VAL A 557 -11.78 23.46 41.14
N LEU A 558 -10.72 24.25 41.15
CA LEU A 558 -10.68 25.56 40.51
C LEU A 558 -9.78 25.48 39.28
N THR A 559 -10.26 25.95 38.12
CA THR A 559 -9.57 25.90 36.86
C THR A 559 -9.40 27.29 36.26
N CYS A 560 -8.21 27.64 35.75
CA CYS A 560 -7.94 28.93 35.11
C CYS A 560 -6.95 28.79 33.96
N ASP A 561 -7.08 29.68 32.96
CA ASP A 561 -6.17 29.77 31.81
C ASP A 561 -5.11 30.84 32.09
N VAL A 562 -3.83 30.51 31.79
CA VAL A 562 -2.70 31.43 31.90
C VAL A 562 -1.82 31.36 30.66
N SER A 563 -1.21 32.49 30.26
CA SER A 563 -0.32 32.62 29.10
C SER A 563 1.10 33.06 29.46
N ALA A 564 1.38 33.28 30.73
CA ALA A 564 2.71 33.65 31.24
C ALA A 564 2.95 33.00 32.58
N GLY A 565 4.21 32.85 32.96
CA GLY A 565 4.61 32.49 34.31
C GLY A 565 4.43 33.66 35.28
N GLY A 566 4.41 33.36 36.58
CA GLY A 566 4.28 34.41 37.63
C GLY A 566 3.29 34.05 38.74
N ILE A 567 2.98 35.05 39.58
CA ILE A 567 2.08 34.91 40.75
C ILE A 567 0.68 35.39 40.38
N TYR A 568 -0.29 34.56 40.69
CA TYR A 568 -1.70 34.79 40.42
C TYR A 568 -2.52 34.68 41.71
N THR A 569 -3.57 35.44 41.79
CA THR A 569 -4.48 35.41 42.93
C THR A 569 -5.91 35.28 42.44
N LEU A 570 -6.62 34.31 42.96
CA LEU A 570 -8.05 34.11 42.74
C LEU A 570 -8.83 34.58 43.98
N LYS A 571 -9.75 35.51 43.78
CA LYS A 571 -10.63 36.06 44.83
C LYS A 571 -12.09 35.83 44.44
N LYS A 572 -12.93 35.55 45.43
CA LYS A 572 -14.36 35.40 45.21
C LYS A 572 -14.91 36.71 44.64
N GLY A 573 -15.55 36.65 43.50
CA GLY A 573 -16.14 37.79 42.84
C GLY A 573 -17.48 38.17 43.49
N ASN A 574 -17.65 39.48 43.84
CA ASN A 574 -18.96 40.02 44.05
C ASN A 574 -19.47 40.57 42.70
N MET A 575 -20.16 39.73 41.93
CA MET A 575 -21.02 40.27 40.90
C MET A 575 -22.22 40.89 41.63
N GLY A 576 -22.40 42.20 41.54
CA GLY A 576 -23.51 42.90 42.14
C GLY A 576 -24.85 42.61 41.45
N PHE A 577 -25.24 41.34 41.53
CA PHE A 577 -26.60 40.88 41.28
C PHE A 577 -27.15 40.41 42.61
N GLU A 578 -28.18 41.14 43.08
CA GLU A 578 -29.02 40.71 44.18
C GLU A 578 -29.56 39.33 43.91
N ASP A 579 -29.63 38.48 44.94
CA ASP A 579 -30.12 37.11 44.98
C ASP A 579 -31.20 36.77 43.95
N GLU A 580 -30.85 36.13 42.87
CA GLU A 580 -31.72 35.18 42.15
C GLU A 580 -31.10 33.79 42.21
N THR A 581 -31.13 33.21 43.43
CA THR A 581 -30.76 31.79 43.69
C THR A 581 -31.88 30.84 43.31
N GLU A 582 -32.48 30.96 42.14
CA GLU A 582 -33.52 29.98 41.71
C GLU A 582 -33.44 29.56 40.24
N ALA A 583 -32.28 29.47 39.63
CA ALA A 583 -32.19 28.99 38.23
C ALA A 583 -30.98 28.14 37.84
N LEU A 584 -30.38 27.36 38.76
CA LEU A 584 -29.32 26.42 38.38
C LEU A 584 -29.50 24.97 38.92
N SER A 585 -30.78 24.57 39.19
CA SER A 585 -31.11 23.15 39.37
C SER A 585 -31.87 22.62 38.15
N GLY A 586 -31.20 22.43 37.06
CA GLY A 586 -31.81 21.94 35.83
C GLY A 586 -30.72 21.50 34.85
N THR A 587 -30.35 20.19 34.96
CA THR A 587 -29.82 19.34 33.87
C THR A 587 -28.75 19.94 32.98
N SER A 588 -27.56 19.35 33.17
CA SER A 588 -26.45 19.26 32.24
C SER A 588 -26.83 19.24 30.76
N ASP A 589 -26.64 20.35 30.08
CA ASP A 589 -26.35 20.37 28.63
C ASP A 589 -25.48 21.62 28.36
N VAL A 590 -24.18 21.41 28.40
CA VAL A 590 -23.21 22.42 27.98
C VAL A 590 -23.17 22.45 26.47
N THR A 591 -24.05 23.20 25.86
CA THR A 591 -23.84 23.66 24.48
C THR A 591 -22.96 24.90 24.56
N THR A 592 -21.72 24.77 24.04
CA THR A 592 -20.85 25.94 23.80
C THR A 592 -21.46 26.78 22.67
N ASP A 593 -22.20 27.80 23.02
CA ASP A 593 -22.66 28.82 22.08
C ASP A 593 -21.63 29.96 22.07
N GLU A 594 -20.93 30.13 20.96
CA GLU A 594 -19.93 31.19 20.70
C GLU A 594 -20.52 32.61 20.64
N SER A 595 -21.80 32.78 20.96
CA SER A 595 -22.50 34.06 20.78
C SER A 595 -22.48 34.99 22.03
N VAL A 596 -21.97 34.55 23.18
CA VAL A 596 -22.04 35.32 24.43
C VAL A 596 -20.80 36.19 24.72
N LEU A 597 -19.74 36.11 23.93
CA LEU A 597 -18.50 36.90 24.15
C LEU A 597 -18.38 38.17 23.27
N LYS A 598 -19.47 38.66 22.69
CA LYS A 598 -19.48 39.97 22.02
C LYS A 598 -20.29 41.00 22.76
N GLY A 599 -19.86 41.40 23.93
CA GLY A 599 -20.47 42.48 24.63
C GLY A 599 -19.58 43.02 25.73
N THR A 600 -18.66 43.89 25.39
CA THR A 600 -18.31 45.10 26.10
C THR A 600 -16.93 45.63 25.72
N LYS A 601 -16.88 46.49 24.71
CA LYS A 601 -15.90 47.57 24.68
C LYS A 601 -16.64 48.85 24.44
N LYS A 602 -17.05 49.50 25.51
CA LYS A 602 -17.30 50.92 25.56
C LYS A 602 -16.48 51.47 26.74
N SER A 603 -15.43 52.13 26.46
CA SER A 603 -14.88 53.15 27.35
C SER A 603 -14.49 54.33 26.51
N ALA A 604 -15.18 55.36 26.84
CA ALA A 604 -15.09 56.75 26.59
C ALA A 604 -13.67 57.31 26.36
N ASN A 605 -13.56 58.19 25.39
CA ASN A 605 -12.96 59.48 25.69
C ASN A 605 -13.52 60.59 24.80
N THR A 606 -13.83 61.64 25.48
CA THR A 606 -14.46 62.87 25.19
C THR A 606 -13.66 63.80 24.28
N ALA A 607 -14.38 64.49 23.39
CA ALA A 607 -14.30 65.92 23.02
C ALA A 607 -13.11 66.49 22.24
N LYS A 608 -13.33 66.98 21.03
CA LYS A 608 -13.55 68.41 20.73
C LYS A 608 -13.78 68.64 19.24
N LYS A 609 -14.88 69.26 19.01
CA LYS A 609 -15.40 70.19 18.04
C LYS A 609 -14.38 71.01 17.18
N SER A 610 -14.54 70.94 15.82
CA SER A 610 -14.81 72.22 15.08
C SER A 610 -15.10 71.95 13.59
N THR A 611 -16.20 72.35 13.15
CA THR A 611 -16.73 72.94 11.92
C THR A 611 -15.76 73.22 10.76
N SER A 612 -16.10 72.74 9.56
CA SER A 612 -16.66 73.59 8.49
C SER A 612 -16.96 72.86 7.21
N ALA A 613 -17.94 73.30 6.50
CA ALA A 613 -18.55 72.83 5.31
C ALA A 613 -17.64 72.97 4.05
N GLY A 614 -17.87 72.12 3.10
CA GLY A 614 -17.30 72.24 1.76
C GLY A 614 -17.87 71.15 0.84
N SER A 615 -18.91 71.54 0.15
CA SER A 615 -19.59 70.76 -0.91
C SER A 615 -18.66 70.53 -2.11
N ALA A 616 -18.52 69.27 -2.57
CA ALA A 616 -18.34 68.99 -3.99
C ALA A 616 -18.70 67.52 -4.34
N LYS A 617 -19.68 67.41 -5.20
CA LYS A 617 -20.05 66.17 -5.91
C LYS A 617 -18.87 65.59 -6.64
N LYS A 618 -18.61 64.32 -6.53
CA LYS A 618 -18.29 63.41 -7.69
C LYS A 618 -18.37 61.93 -7.30
N SER A 619 -19.15 61.23 -8.11
CA SER A 619 -19.09 59.83 -8.53
C SER A 619 -18.74 58.76 -7.51
N ALA A 620 -19.75 57.95 -7.20
CA ALA A 620 -19.66 56.66 -6.51
C ALA A 620 -18.83 55.64 -7.33
N ALA A 621 -17.63 55.36 -6.85
CA ALA A 621 -16.95 54.09 -7.19
C ALA A 621 -17.27 53.11 -6.08
N LYS A 622 -18.04 52.08 -6.41
CA LYS A 622 -18.34 50.94 -5.57
C LYS A 622 -17.04 50.29 -5.12
N LYS A 623 -16.59 50.48 -3.93
CA LYS A 623 -15.50 49.71 -3.32
C LYS A 623 -16.02 48.28 -3.14
N LYS A 624 -15.65 47.37 -4.02
CA LYS A 624 -15.90 45.95 -3.91
C LYS A 624 -15.15 45.46 -2.68
N THR A 625 -15.86 45.10 -1.62
CA THR A 625 -15.31 44.37 -0.48
C THR A 625 -14.80 43.06 -1.07
N GLU A 626 -13.49 42.85 -1.16
CA GLU A 626 -12.93 41.59 -1.59
C GLU A 626 -13.37 40.51 -0.60
N SER A 627 -14.08 39.52 -1.10
CA SER A 627 -14.42 38.32 -0.35
C SER A 627 -13.14 37.59 0.03
N ASN A 628 -13.01 37.20 1.32
CA ASN A 628 -11.87 36.43 1.82
C ASN A 628 -11.86 34.97 1.30
N THR A 629 -12.70 34.65 0.34
CA THR A 629 -12.86 33.32 -0.25
C THR A 629 -12.86 33.43 -1.75
N THR A 630 -12.08 32.57 -2.41
CA THR A 630 -12.06 32.37 -3.86
C THR A 630 -12.57 30.96 -4.17
N GLU A 631 -13.45 30.84 -5.13
CA GLU A 631 -13.91 29.54 -5.64
C GLU A 631 -12.96 29.07 -6.73
N ALA A 632 -12.50 27.81 -6.66
CA ALA A 632 -11.64 27.20 -7.69
C ALA A 632 -12.45 26.75 -8.89
N GLU A 633 -11.92 26.93 -10.07
CA GLU A 633 -12.43 26.30 -11.28
C GLU A 633 -12.00 24.82 -11.31
N VAL A 634 -12.94 23.92 -11.52
CA VAL A 634 -12.66 22.47 -11.66
C VAL A 634 -12.77 22.14 -13.15
N LYS A 635 -11.70 21.63 -13.74
CA LYS A 635 -11.64 21.17 -15.14
C LYS A 635 -11.37 19.67 -15.16
N ASN A 636 -12.27 18.90 -15.73
CA ASN A 636 -12.14 17.44 -15.83
C ASN A 636 -11.85 16.75 -14.48
N GLY A 637 -12.49 17.20 -13.40
CA GLY A 637 -12.28 16.66 -12.07
C GLY A 637 -10.97 17.09 -11.38
N VAL A 638 -10.23 18.03 -11.96
CA VAL A 638 -8.95 18.52 -11.43
C VAL A 638 -9.01 20.02 -11.15
N VAL A 639 -8.44 20.45 -10.04
CA VAL A 639 -8.09 21.85 -9.77
C VAL A 639 -6.60 22.02 -10.08
N GLU A 640 -6.31 22.92 -11.02
CA GLU A 640 -4.94 23.19 -11.47
C GLU A 640 -4.10 23.83 -10.35
N LYS A 641 -2.81 23.52 -10.29
CA LYS A 641 -1.85 24.08 -9.34
C LYS A 641 -1.88 25.62 -9.25
N ALA A 642 -2.19 26.30 -10.35
CA ALA A 642 -2.28 27.75 -10.40
C ALA A 642 -3.33 28.33 -9.44
N ALA A 643 -4.42 27.61 -9.16
CA ALA A 643 -5.45 28.03 -8.20
C ALA A 643 -4.90 28.02 -6.76
N PHE A 644 -4.08 27.05 -6.41
CA PHE A 644 -3.40 26.94 -5.12
C PHE A 644 -2.29 28.01 -5.00
N GLU A 645 -1.50 28.21 -6.06
CA GLU A 645 -0.46 29.27 -6.13
C GLU A 645 -1.04 30.66 -5.88
N ALA A 646 -2.22 30.93 -6.42
CA ALA A 646 -2.87 32.24 -6.31
C ALA A 646 -3.20 32.63 -4.87
N VAL A 647 -3.42 31.64 -3.97
CA VAL A 647 -3.79 31.86 -2.57
C VAL A 647 -2.69 31.49 -1.57
N LYS A 648 -1.66 30.72 -1.98
CA LYS A 648 -0.56 30.25 -1.11
C LYS A 648 0.08 31.38 -0.32
N GLY A 649 0.25 31.18 0.99
CA GLY A 649 0.82 32.15 1.93
C GLY A 649 -0.10 33.33 2.29
N LYS A 650 -1.30 33.41 1.71
CA LYS A 650 -2.29 34.46 2.00
C LYS A 650 -3.36 33.97 2.94
N ASP A 651 -3.90 34.85 3.78
CA ASP A 651 -5.10 34.55 4.57
C ASP A 651 -6.35 34.61 3.68
N LYS A 652 -6.46 33.66 2.79
CA LYS A 652 -7.53 33.57 1.80
C LYS A 652 -7.91 32.11 1.59
N ASN A 653 -9.21 31.81 1.68
CA ASN A 653 -9.72 30.47 1.49
C ASN A 653 -9.93 30.16 0.00
N LEU A 654 -9.44 29.01 -0.45
CA LEU A 654 -9.78 28.40 -1.73
C LEU A 654 -10.87 27.37 -1.49
N LYS A 655 -12.02 27.56 -2.13
CA LYS A 655 -13.20 26.70 -1.99
C LYS A 655 -13.46 25.94 -3.27
N ILE A 656 -13.65 24.61 -3.15
CA ILE A 656 -13.88 23.66 -4.26
C ILE A 656 -15.20 22.97 -3.98
N LYS A 657 -16.08 22.89 -4.96
CA LYS A 657 -17.39 22.25 -4.84
C LYS A 657 -17.49 21.05 -5.75
N GLY A 658 -18.21 20.01 -5.31
CA GLY A 658 -18.51 18.81 -6.08
C GLY A 658 -19.72 18.05 -5.51
N GLU A 659 -20.00 16.88 -6.06
CA GLU A 659 -21.08 16.00 -5.62
C GLU A 659 -20.55 14.57 -5.48
N THR A 660 -20.88 13.88 -4.38
CA THR A 660 -20.53 12.46 -4.18
C THR A 660 -21.51 11.51 -4.87
N GLY A 661 -22.65 12.02 -5.29
CA GLY A 661 -23.73 11.32 -5.96
C GLY A 661 -24.89 12.29 -6.15
N LYS A 662 -25.97 11.82 -6.78
CA LYS A 662 -27.14 12.66 -7.07
C LYS A 662 -27.68 13.30 -5.78
N ASP A 663 -27.76 14.64 -5.78
CA ASP A 663 -28.26 15.46 -4.67
C ASP A 663 -27.43 15.36 -3.36
N LYS A 664 -26.14 14.97 -3.44
CA LYS A 664 -25.21 14.89 -2.29
C LYS A 664 -23.99 15.80 -2.49
N PRO A 665 -24.13 17.10 -2.30
CA PRO A 665 -23.04 18.04 -2.47
C PRO A 665 -21.96 17.88 -1.38
N TYR A 666 -20.71 18.13 -1.79
CA TYR A 666 -19.60 18.35 -0.85
C TYR A 666 -18.87 19.66 -1.16
N THR A 667 -18.11 20.12 -0.18
CA THR A 667 -17.20 21.25 -0.33
C THR A 667 -15.86 20.94 0.30
N LEU A 668 -14.78 21.21 -0.43
CA LEU A 668 -13.42 21.23 0.09
C LEU A 668 -12.98 22.69 0.27
N THR A 669 -12.36 23.02 1.40
CA THR A 669 -11.84 24.36 1.65
C THR A 669 -10.43 24.25 2.24
N VAL A 670 -9.48 25.01 1.67
CA VAL A 670 -8.12 25.14 2.21
C VAL A 670 -7.79 26.62 2.37
N ASN A 671 -7.18 27.01 3.51
CA ASN A 671 -6.65 28.34 3.68
C ASN A 671 -5.27 28.43 3.00
N GLY A 672 -5.01 29.53 2.30
CA GLY A 672 -3.74 29.71 1.60
C GLY A 672 -2.49 29.62 2.49
N LYS A 673 -2.60 29.95 3.78
CA LYS A 673 -1.52 29.81 4.77
C LYS A 673 -1.19 28.33 5.06
N ASP A 674 -2.17 27.42 4.89
CA ASP A 674 -2.02 25.99 5.16
C ASP A 674 -1.50 25.21 3.94
N ILE A 675 -1.35 25.85 2.77
CA ILE A 675 -0.84 25.20 1.55
C ILE A 675 0.67 25.02 1.65
N LYS A 676 1.07 23.75 1.81
CA LYS A 676 2.48 23.34 1.86
C LYS A 676 3.03 23.09 0.45
N THR A 677 2.32 22.26 -0.32
CA THR A 677 2.73 21.84 -1.67
C THR A 677 1.73 22.33 -2.69
N VAL A 678 2.23 22.87 -3.81
CA VAL A 678 1.39 23.30 -4.93
C VAL A 678 1.49 22.27 -6.04
N LYS A 679 0.34 21.65 -6.34
CA LYS A 679 0.22 20.64 -7.40
C LYS A 679 -1.19 20.69 -7.99
N ASP A 680 -1.35 20.10 -9.16
CA ASP A 680 -2.68 19.74 -9.65
C ASP A 680 -3.31 18.71 -8.71
N MET A 681 -4.58 18.87 -8.38
CA MET A 681 -5.27 18.00 -7.42
C MET A 681 -6.56 17.47 -8.01
N LYS A 682 -6.73 16.16 -7.99
CA LYS A 682 -8.03 15.51 -8.25
C LYS A 682 -8.96 15.79 -7.08
N VAL A 683 -10.14 16.31 -7.38
CA VAL A 683 -11.03 16.84 -6.34
C VAL A 683 -12.29 16.00 -6.13
N GLY A 684 -12.47 14.92 -6.88
CA GLY A 684 -13.63 14.04 -6.75
C GLY A 684 -13.66 13.35 -5.37
N ILE A 685 -14.85 13.32 -4.78
CA ILE A 685 -15.19 12.45 -3.65
C ILE A 685 -16.38 11.61 -4.10
N ARG A 686 -16.25 10.29 -4.06
CA ARG A 686 -17.33 9.36 -4.40
C ARG A 686 -17.86 8.65 -3.15
N GLU A 687 -19.14 8.36 -3.12
CA GLU A 687 -19.75 7.49 -2.11
C GLU A 687 -19.34 6.03 -2.39
N GLY A 688 -18.97 5.30 -1.34
CA GLY A 688 -18.44 3.95 -1.43
C GLY A 688 -16.92 3.89 -1.52
N SER A 689 -16.38 2.69 -1.63
CA SER A 689 -14.97 2.37 -1.69
C SER A 689 -14.80 1.00 -2.34
N ASP A 690 -13.67 0.77 -3.00
CA ASP A 690 -13.30 -0.55 -3.51
C ASP A 690 -13.08 -1.55 -2.35
N TYR A 691 -12.94 -1.06 -1.11
CA TYR A 691 -12.77 -1.82 0.13
C TYR A 691 -14.03 -1.81 1.02
N ALA A 692 -15.20 -1.59 0.44
CA ALA A 692 -16.44 -1.45 1.20
C ALA A 692 -16.77 -2.68 2.07
N GLU A 693 -16.53 -3.89 1.57
CA GLU A 693 -16.74 -5.14 2.31
C GLU A 693 -15.82 -5.25 3.54
N ASP A 694 -14.56 -4.92 3.38
CA ASP A 694 -13.59 -4.92 4.48
C ASP A 694 -13.97 -3.88 5.55
N ILE A 695 -14.36 -2.68 5.13
CA ILE A 695 -14.79 -1.61 6.03
C ILE A 695 -16.07 -1.99 6.79
N GLN A 696 -17.01 -2.69 6.17
CA GLN A 696 -18.22 -3.19 6.82
C GLN A 696 -17.92 -4.25 7.90
N LYS A 697 -16.86 -5.04 7.74
CA LYS A 697 -16.39 -5.96 8.79
C LYS A 697 -15.78 -5.20 9.98
N LEU A 698 -15.14 -4.05 9.73
CA LEU A 698 -14.49 -3.25 10.76
C LEU A 698 -15.46 -2.40 11.59
N SER A 699 -16.67 -2.10 11.10
CA SER A 699 -17.62 -1.21 11.78
C SER A 699 -19.08 -1.55 11.50
N GLU A 700 -19.98 -0.99 12.33
CA GLU A 700 -21.44 -1.15 12.15
C GLU A 700 -21.98 0.02 11.31
N ASN A 701 -22.69 -0.32 10.21
CA ASN A 701 -23.36 0.63 9.32
C ASN A 701 -22.51 1.86 8.97
N PRO A 702 -21.28 1.68 8.43
CA PRO A 702 -20.43 2.80 8.08
C PRO A 702 -20.99 3.56 6.87
N TYR A 703 -20.90 4.89 6.88
CA TYR A 703 -20.96 5.67 5.66
C TYR A 703 -19.56 5.75 5.07
N ILE A 704 -19.38 5.17 3.90
CA ILE A 704 -18.08 4.98 3.25
C ILE A 704 -17.95 5.97 2.10
N PHE A 705 -16.79 6.59 1.95
CA PHE A 705 -16.48 7.49 0.85
C PHE A 705 -14.99 7.46 0.51
N SER A 706 -14.66 7.74 -0.73
CA SER A 706 -13.29 7.76 -1.22
C SER A 706 -12.95 9.03 -1.98
N PHE A 707 -11.72 9.52 -1.78
CA PHE A 707 -11.16 10.61 -2.57
C PHE A 707 -10.52 10.07 -3.85
N ASP A 708 -10.68 10.76 -4.96
CA ASP A 708 -9.95 10.46 -6.20
C ASP A 708 -8.45 10.80 -6.04
N GLU A 709 -8.10 11.76 -5.21
CA GLU A 709 -6.71 12.00 -4.80
C GLU A 709 -6.30 10.97 -3.75
N LYS A 710 -5.16 10.25 -3.98
CA LYS A 710 -4.67 9.14 -3.14
C LYS A 710 -3.40 9.54 -2.41
N GLY A 711 -3.13 10.45 -1.78
CA GLY A 711 -1.89 10.84 -1.11
C GLY A 711 -2.03 12.14 -0.36
N GLU A 712 -0.94 12.85 -0.19
CA GLU A 712 -0.94 14.14 0.48
C GLU A 712 -1.71 15.17 -0.34
N LEU A 713 -2.61 15.90 0.32
CA LEU A 713 -3.31 17.04 -0.23
C LEU A 713 -2.40 18.29 -0.20
N PRO A 714 -2.67 19.32 -1.02
CA PRO A 714 -1.86 20.55 -1.04
C PRO A 714 -1.69 21.21 0.33
N GLY A 715 -2.62 20.99 1.25
CA GLY A 715 -2.62 21.43 2.64
C GLY A 715 -3.70 20.72 3.43
N GLU A 716 -3.89 21.09 4.70
CA GLU A 716 -5.00 20.56 5.49
C GLU A 716 -6.32 21.10 4.95
N MET A 717 -7.18 20.20 4.46
CA MET A 717 -8.46 20.55 3.85
C MET A 717 -9.62 20.30 4.79
N GLN A 718 -10.48 21.30 4.93
CA GLN A 718 -11.78 21.13 5.53
C GLN A 718 -12.75 20.58 4.50
N VAL A 719 -13.37 19.45 4.84
CA VAL A 719 -14.40 18.77 4.05
C VAL A 719 -15.75 19.03 4.69
N GLU A 720 -16.70 19.51 3.92
CA GLU A 720 -18.12 19.53 4.26
C GLU A 720 -18.82 18.53 3.36
N LEU A 721 -19.47 17.52 3.92
CA LEU A 721 -19.98 16.36 3.20
C LEU A 721 -21.42 16.05 3.60
N THR A 722 -22.30 15.84 2.61
CA THR A 722 -23.64 15.33 2.84
C THR A 722 -23.59 13.79 2.94
N THR A 723 -24.09 13.26 4.07
CA THR A 723 -24.12 11.83 4.36
C THR A 723 -25.54 11.27 4.38
N GLY A 724 -25.69 9.95 4.41
CA GLY A 724 -26.99 9.31 4.66
C GLY A 724 -27.24 9.00 6.13
N GLN A 725 -26.36 9.40 7.02
CA GLN A 725 -26.42 9.07 8.45
C GLN A 725 -27.36 9.97 9.21
N GLU A 726 -27.92 9.43 10.29
CA GLU A 726 -28.74 10.19 11.25
C GLU A 726 -27.90 11.19 12.03
N ASP A 727 -28.55 12.22 12.57
CA ASP A 727 -27.91 13.19 13.44
C ASP A 727 -27.27 12.52 14.66
N GLY A 728 -26.04 12.89 14.99
CA GLY A 728 -25.31 12.30 16.12
C GLY A 728 -23.80 12.44 16.03
N LYS A 729 -23.13 11.83 17.01
CA LYS A 729 -21.66 11.78 17.08
C LYS A 729 -21.14 10.49 16.43
N TYR A 730 -20.12 10.62 15.61
CA TYR A 730 -19.49 9.53 14.84
C TYR A 730 -17.98 9.59 14.97
N LEU A 731 -17.33 8.50 14.60
CA LEU A 731 -15.89 8.39 14.44
C LEU A 731 -15.56 8.50 12.95
N LEU A 732 -14.68 9.42 12.56
CA LEU A 732 -14.06 9.42 11.23
C LEU A 732 -12.85 8.51 11.28
N MET A 733 -12.84 7.55 10.38
CA MET A 733 -11.79 6.54 10.25
C MET A 733 -11.23 6.58 8.82
N LYS A 734 -9.93 6.30 8.67
CA LYS A 734 -9.28 6.06 7.39
C LYS A 734 -8.96 4.57 7.25
N TYR A 735 -9.32 3.97 6.13
CA TYR A 735 -8.94 2.60 5.84
C TYR A 735 -7.52 2.56 5.27
N LYS A 736 -6.65 1.74 5.87
CA LYS A 736 -5.28 1.48 5.42
C LYS A 736 -5.27 0.17 4.62
N GLU A 737 -5.20 0.30 3.32
CA GLU A 737 -5.32 -0.81 2.37
C GLU A 737 -4.30 -1.92 2.60
N LYS A 738 -3.01 -1.55 2.76
CA LYS A 738 -1.91 -2.50 2.97
C LYS A 738 -1.98 -3.24 4.31
N GLU A 739 -2.48 -2.59 5.33
CA GLU A 739 -2.52 -3.08 6.70
C GLU A 739 -3.89 -3.70 7.05
N ARG A 740 -4.86 -3.62 6.12
CA ARG A 740 -6.24 -4.10 6.30
C ARG A 740 -6.85 -3.67 7.63
N LYS A 741 -6.59 -2.41 8.02
CA LYS A 741 -7.03 -1.85 9.31
C LYS A 741 -7.66 -0.48 9.18
N ALA A 742 -8.43 -0.10 10.21
CA ALA A 742 -9.01 1.22 10.35
C ALA A 742 -8.14 2.10 11.27
N GLU A 743 -7.70 3.24 10.78
CA GLU A 743 -7.03 4.28 11.54
C GLU A 743 -8.05 5.32 11.99
N TYR A 744 -8.10 5.60 13.29
CA TYR A 744 -8.94 6.67 13.84
C TYR A 744 -8.35 8.04 13.48
N ILE A 745 -9.17 8.92 12.91
CA ILE A 745 -8.76 10.29 12.57
C ILE A 745 -9.31 11.30 13.61
N GLN A 746 -10.63 11.39 13.76
CA GLN A 746 -11.25 12.32 14.68
C GLN A 746 -12.72 11.97 14.97
N LYS A 747 -13.30 12.58 15.99
CA LYS A 747 -14.75 12.59 16.18
C LYS A 747 -15.39 13.62 15.27
N VAL A 748 -16.53 13.28 14.67
CA VAL A 748 -17.33 14.20 13.83
C VAL A 748 -18.77 14.19 14.31
N THR A 749 -19.47 15.28 14.04
CA THR A 749 -20.91 15.39 14.31
C THR A 749 -21.63 15.44 12.98
N VAL A 750 -22.63 14.59 12.81
CA VAL A 750 -23.60 14.69 11.72
C VAL A 750 -24.79 15.48 12.25
N LYS A 751 -25.16 16.54 11.55
CA LYS A 751 -26.36 17.34 11.82
C LYS A 751 -27.02 17.68 10.49
N ASP A 752 -28.34 17.51 10.41
CA ASP A 752 -29.11 17.73 9.16
C ASP A 752 -28.53 16.92 7.98
N LYS A 753 -28.05 15.69 8.23
CA LYS A 753 -27.36 14.80 7.30
C LYS A 753 -26.03 15.35 6.75
N GLN A 754 -25.47 16.40 7.32
CA GLN A 754 -24.19 16.97 6.92
C GLN A 754 -23.14 16.78 8.02
N THR A 755 -21.89 16.65 7.62
CA THR A 755 -20.75 16.59 8.54
C THR A 755 -19.60 17.44 8.02
N LYS A 756 -18.73 17.85 8.95
CA LYS A 756 -17.57 18.70 8.67
C LYS A 756 -16.35 18.17 9.41
N PHE A 757 -15.23 18.04 8.70
CA PHE A 757 -14.00 17.49 9.26
C PHE A 757 -12.77 17.98 8.48
N LEU A 758 -11.57 17.70 9.05
CA LEU A 758 -10.28 18.06 8.45
C LEU A 758 -9.53 16.81 7.99
N VAL A 759 -8.88 16.89 6.83
CA VAL A 759 -8.02 15.82 6.29
C VAL A 759 -6.76 16.41 5.63
N LYS A 760 -5.64 15.68 5.74
CA LYS A 760 -4.35 16.03 5.12
C LYS A 760 -4.01 15.15 3.91
N THR A 761 -4.65 14.02 3.80
CA THR A 761 -4.40 13.02 2.76
C THR A 761 -5.73 12.58 2.16
N GLY A 762 -5.74 12.28 0.87
CA GLY A 762 -6.84 11.56 0.22
C GLY A 762 -6.83 10.07 0.55
N GLY A 763 -7.69 9.29 -0.10
CA GLY A 763 -7.81 7.84 0.10
C GLY A 763 -9.19 7.42 0.59
N GLU A 764 -9.27 6.28 1.26
CA GLU A 764 -10.51 5.61 1.66
C GLU A 764 -10.88 5.99 3.11
N TYR A 765 -12.09 6.51 3.29
CA TYR A 765 -12.58 6.96 4.60
C TYR A 765 -13.98 6.42 4.90
N PHE A 766 -14.31 6.37 6.18
CA PHE A 766 -15.68 6.09 6.60
C PHE A 766 -16.00 6.75 7.93
N ILE A 767 -17.29 6.99 8.17
CA ILE A 767 -17.80 7.41 9.48
C ILE A 767 -18.73 6.35 10.04
N ALA A 768 -18.56 6.04 11.33
CA ALA A 768 -19.37 5.04 12.03
C ALA A 768 -19.58 5.44 13.50
N LYS A 769 -20.71 4.98 14.09
CA LYS A 769 -20.98 5.22 15.54
C LYS A 769 -20.04 4.39 16.41
N LYS A 770 -19.63 3.19 15.95
CA LYS A 770 -18.80 2.26 16.70
C LYS A 770 -17.92 1.43 15.75
N ALA A 771 -16.66 1.24 16.09
CA ALA A 771 -15.80 0.25 15.47
C ALA A 771 -16.04 -1.14 16.10
N LYS A 772 -16.10 -2.20 15.29
CA LYS A 772 -16.19 -3.59 15.75
C LYS A 772 -14.80 -4.13 16.09
N THR A 773 -13.83 -3.84 15.24
CA THR A 773 -12.42 -4.17 15.41
C THR A 773 -11.56 -3.12 14.73
N LYS A 774 -10.29 -3.08 15.07
CA LYS A 774 -9.33 -2.16 14.41
C LYS A 774 -8.66 -2.78 13.20
N SER A 775 -8.54 -4.11 13.16
CA SER A 775 -7.84 -4.86 12.12
C SER A 775 -8.65 -6.10 11.70
N LEU A 776 -8.66 -6.39 10.40
CA LEU A 776 -9.28 -7.62 9.87
C LEU A 776 -8.46 -8.85 10.23
N ASN A 777 -7.14 -8.72 10.33
CA ASN A 777 -6.27 -9.83 10.74
C ASN A 777 -6.60 -10.29 12.16
N GLU A 778 -6.84 -9.35 13.11
CA GLU A 778 -7.31 -9.69 14.48
C GLU A 778 -8.69 -10.34 14.50
N LEU A 779 -9.55 -10.02 13.55
CA LEU A 779 -10.88 -10.62 13.42
C LEU A 779 -10.75 -12.06 12.92
N GLU A 780 -9.96 -12.29 11.88
CA GLU A 780 -9.71 -13.60 11.27
C GLU A 780 -9.02 -14.54 12.28
N GLU A 781 -8.06 -14.07 13.08
CA GLU A 781 -7.44 -14.83 14.17
C GLU A 781 -8.44 -15.25 15.26
N LYS A 782 -9.33 -14.34 15.65
CA LYS A 782 -10.37 -14.64 16.65
C LYS A 782 -11.42 -15.66 16.13
N GLU A 783 -11.77 -15.56 14.85
CA GLU A 783 -12.68 -16.50 14.21
C GLU A 783 -12.03 -17.89 14.08
N ALA A 784 -10.75 -17.96 13.70
CA ALA A 784 -9.99 -19.20 13.63
C ALA A 784 -9.83 -19.85 15.02
N ALA A 785 -9.53 -19.07 16.06
CA ALA A 785 -9.46 -19.57 17.44
C ALA A 785 -10.82 -20.07 17.95
N SER A 786 -11.91 -19.40 17.59
CA SER A 786 -13.27 -19.82 17.93
C SER A 786 -13.68 -21.12 17.22
N ALA A 787 -13.28 -21.28 15.95
CA ALA A 787 -13.52 -22.50 15.18
C ALA A 787 -12.74 -23.69 15.75
N ALA A 788 -11.47 -23.48 16.15
CA ALA A 788 -10.65 -24.50 16.81
C ALA A 788 -11.25 -24.94 18.16
N ALA A 789 -11.71 -24.00 18.99
CA ALA A 789 -12.35 -24.27 20.27
C ALA A 789 -13.69 -25.04 20.13
N ASN A 790 -14.43 -24.78 19.03
CA ASN A 790 -15.64 -25.53 18.71
C ASN A 790 -15.34 -26.94 18.19
N THR A 791 -14.24 -27.15 17.51
CA THR A 791 -13.78 -28.46 17.03
C THR A 791 -13.33 -29.33 18.21
N GLU A 792 -12.63 -28.75 19.21
CA GLU A 792 -12.28 -29.47 20.45
C GLU A 792 -13.51 -29.87 21.30
N LYS A 793 -14.53 -29.02 21.37
CA LYS A 793 -15.80 -29.34 22.03
C LYS A 793 -16.56 -30.47 21.32
N THR A 794 -16.47 -30.57 20.01
CA THR A 794 -17.13 -31.63 19.22
C THR A 794 -16.38 -32.97 19.32
N VAL A 795 -15.05 -32.95 19.48
CA VAL A 795 -14.22 -34.13 19.70
C VAL A 795 -14.37 -34.67 21.11
N THR A 796 -14.52 -33.80 22.11
CA THR A 796 -14.78 -34.21 23.51
C THR A 796 -16.20 -34.77 23.72
N ALA A 797 -17.19 -34.26 22.96
CA ALA A 797 -18.56 -34.81 23.02
C ALA A 797 -18.72 -36.16 22.31
N LYS A 798 -17.86 -36.50 21.34
CA LYS A 798 -17.82 -37.80 20.65
C LYS A 798 -17.06 -38.88 21.43
N LYS A 799 -16.34 -38.56 22.50
CA LYS A 799 -15.61 -39.52 23.34
C LYS A 799 -16.38 -40.02 24.55
N SER A 800 -17.60 -39.51 24.81
CA SER A 800 -18.44 -39.91 25.97
C SER A 800 -19.68 -40.70 25.62
N THR A 801 -19.91 -41.12 24.36
CA THR A 801 -21.01 -42.01 23.99
C THR A 801 -20.53 -43.09 23.01
N GLY A 802 -19.91 -44.12 23.58
CA GLY A 802 -19.45 -45.28 22.82
C GLY A 802 -19.38 -46.51 23.71
N ALA A 803 -20.54 -47.02 24.14
CA ALA A 803 -20.71 -48.40 24.51
C ALA A 803 -22.18 -48.74 24.30
N ASP A 804 -22.38 -49.90 23.64
CA ASP A 804 -23.60 -50.68 23.45
C ASP A 804 -24.56 -50.25 22.32
N ALA A 805 -24.56 -50.99 21.24
CA ALA A 805 -25.45 -52.08 20.87
C ALA A 805 -25.40 -52.32 19.35
N GLU A 806 -25.05 -53.56 19.04
CA GLU A 806 -25.26 -54.22 17.75
C GLU A 806 -26.74 -54.35 17.39
N ASN A 807 -26.95 -54.40 16.08
CA ASN A 807 -27.98 -55.15 15.36
C ASN A 807 -29.22 -54.38 14.83
N SER A 808 -29.30 -54.26 13.56
CA SER A 808 -30.20 -54.91 12.65
C SER A 808 -30.39 -54.18 11.33
N LYS A 809 -30.12 -54.93 10.30
CA LYS A 809 -30.52 -54.98 8.92
C LYS A 809 -31.79 -54.20 8.46
N LYS A 810 -31.62 -53.68 7.26
CA LYS A 810 -32.40 -53.85 5.98
C LYS A 810 -33.56 -52.90 5.67
N THR A 811 -33.45 -52.40 4.49
CA THR A 811 -34.34 -52.34 3.31
C THR A 811 -35.09 -51.06 3.00
N SER A 812 -34.86 -50.71 1.75
CA SER A 812 -35.74 -50.20 0.64
C SER A 812 -36.10 -48.71 0.71
N ALA A 813 -35.64 -48.00 -0.27
CA ALA A 813 -36.14 -47.81 -1.63
C ALA A 813 -37.32 -46.84 -1.73
N GLU A 814 -37.15 -45.95 -2.67
CA GLU A 814 -38.11 -45.21 -3.49
C GLU A 814 -38.72 -43.90 -3.00
N ALA A 815 -38.36 -42.94 -3.76
CA ALA A 815 -39.22 -42.08 -4.62
C ALA A 815 -39.71 -40.75 -4.09
N ALA A 816 -39.47 -39.82 -4.95
CA ALA A 816 -40.26 -38.74 -5.49
C ALA A 816 -40.01 -37.33 -4.96
N GLU A 817 -39.39 -36.55 -5.87
CA GLU A 817 -39.88 -35.27 -6.46
C GLU A 817 -40.62 -34.29 -5.53
N GLU A 818 -40.15 -33.09 -5.43
CA GLU A 818 -40.43 -31.92 -6.22
C GLU A 818 -39.95 -30.60 -5.56
N LYS A 819 -39.28 -29.80 -6.40
CA LYS A 819 -39.30 -28.34 -6.51
C LYS A 819 -39.09 -27.46 -5.27
N SER A 820 -38.01 -26.73 -5.23
CA SER A 820 -38.06 -25.30 -5.60
C SER A 820 -36.67 -24.71 -5.69
N ALA A 821 -36.45 -24.08 -6.84
CA ALA A 821 -35.28 -23.29 -7.18
C ALA A 821 -35.32 -21.93 -6.46
N LEU A 822 -34.19 -21.50 -5.92
CA LEU A 822 -33.85 -20.07 -5.78
C LEU A 822 -32.35 -19.89 -5.95
N PRO A 823 -31.92 -18.84 -6.63
CA PRO A 823 -30.59 -18.74 -7.16
C PRO A 823 -29.59 -18.32 -6.08
N ALA A 824 -28.49 -19.02 -6.00
CA ALA A 824 -27.33 -18.56 -5.32
C ALA A 824 -26.76 -17.36 -6.10
N VAL A 825 -26.87 -16.18 -5.54
CA VAL A 825 -26.16 -15.00 -5.97
C VAL A 825 -24.69 -15.23 -5.68
N LEU A 826 -23.90 -15.53 -6.71
CA LEU A 826 -22.45 -15.47 -6.67
C LEU A 826 -22.04 -14.01 -6.56
N THR A 827 -21.77 -13.54 -5.37
CA THR A 827 -20.93 -12.36 -5.16
C THR A 827 -19.50 -12.79 -5.35
N GLY A 828 -19.00 -12.64 -6.58
CA GLY A 828 -17.60 -12.81 -6.89
C GLY A 828 -16.80 -11.66 -6.30
N THR A 829 -16.00 -11.95 -5.27
CA THR A 829 -15.03 -11.03 -4.71
C THR A 829 -13.96 -10.77 -5.76
N VAL A 830 -13.91 -9.55 -6.27
CA VAL A 830 -12.85 -9.08 -7.18
C VAL A 830 -11.59 -8.87 -6.35
N VAL A 831 -10.77 -9.90 -6.21
CA VAL A 831 -9.38 -9.74 -5.76
C VAL A 831 -8.57 -9.34 -6.99
N ALA A 832 -8.26 -8.07 -7.08
CA ALA A 832 -7.44 -7.51 -8.14
C ALA A 832 -5.97 -7.94 -7.97
N LEU A 833 -5.47 -8.79 -8.89
CA LEU A 833 -4.38 -8.49 -9.81
C LEU A 833 -2.94 -8.48 -9.34
N ALA A 834 -2.16 -9.41 -9.83
CA ALA A 834 -0.87 -9.12 -10.46
C ALA A 834 -0.38 -10.33 -11.26
N GLY A 835 -0.63 -10.32 -12.50
CA GLY A 835 0.13 -10.90 -13.58
C GLY A 835 0.59 -9.73 -14.45
N ILE A 836 1.18 -9.97 -15.60
CA ILE A 836 1.64 -8.92 -16.52
C ILE A 836 0.52 -7.91 -16.80
N ALA A 837 -0.72 -8.35 -17.02
CA ALA A 837 -1.87 -7.48 -17.18
C ALA A 837 -2.21 -6.71 -15.88
N GLY A 838 -2.04 -7.32 -14.71
CA GLY A 838 -2.22 -6.66 -13.41
C GLY A 838 -1.12 -5.64 -13.11
N GLY A 839 0.11 -5.92 -13.49
CA GLY A 839 1.22 -4.97 -13.42
C GLY A 839 0.99 -3.76 -14.33
N ILE A 840 0.51 -3.98 -15.54
CA ILE A 840 0.15 -2.93 -16.49
C ILE A 840 -1.01 -2.07 -15.96
N ILE A 841 -2.05 -2.69 -15.42
CA ILE A 841 -3.21 -1.99 -14.85
C ILE A 841 -2.81 -1.22 -13.58
N TRP A 842 -2.02 -1.84 -12.70
CA TRP A 842 -1.49 -1.19 -11.51
C TRP A 842 -0.55 -0.03 -11.86
N TYR A 843 0.31 -0.21 -12.85
CA TYR A 843 1.22 0.81 -13.35
C TYR A 843 0.49 1.97 -14.04
N ILE A 844 -0.50 1.68 -14.89
CA ILE A 844 -1.36 2.71 -15.51
C ILE A 844 -2.12 3.48 -14.43
N LYS A 845 -2.64 2.80 -13.40
CA LYS A 845 -3.24 3.47 -12.23
C LYS A 845 -2.23 4.33 -11.47
N ARG A 846 -0.99 3.87 -11.30
CA ARG A 846 0.04 4.62 -10.54
C ARG A 846 0.62 5.82 -11.31
N LYS A 847 0.71 5.77 -12.64
CA LYS A 847 1.17 6.92 -13.46
C LYS A 847 0.05 7.94 -13.78
N ARG A 848 -1.21 7.54 -13.65
CA ARG A 848 -2.35 8.47 -13.68
C ARG A 848 -2.62 9.13 -12.31
N GLN A 849 -1.95 8.68 -11.25
CA GLN A 849 -1.80 9.36 -9.95
C GLN A 849 -0.52 10.22 -9.94
#